data_648d2808d2c7c51809e7a481d69a70dc
#
_entry.id   648d2808d2c7c51809e7a481d69a70dc
#
_cell.length_a   1.000
_cell.length_b   1.000
_cell.length_c   1.000
_cell.angle_alpha   90.00
_cell.angle_beta   90.00
_cell.angle_gamma   90.00
#
_symmetry.space_group_name_H-M   'P 1'
#
loop_
_entity.id
_entity.type
_entity.pdbx_description
1 polymer ?
#
loop_
_entity_poly.entity_id
_entity_poly.type
_entity_poly.pdbx_seq_one_letter_code
_entity_poly.pdbx_strand_id
1 'polypeptide(L)'
;MNREDKALFPWLSGQTRRWLGVRCGALAGILLASSCGPLPEAVEAVDQAPQSAVTWTLGANYDATKSNITFNVYSSAATRIEVWLYKTAFGAQEAAKYVLTKNTTTNVWSTTVSVATLQNTYGITGAVYYGYRAWGPNWPYSSSWTKGTGTGFISDVDANGNRFNPNKLLYDPYARELSHDPNNPSNTNGTFFASGPSYRNLDSGTYAPKGIVLAPDTTSFGTKPTRALKDDIIYEVHVRGLTENDSSITAAYRGTYQGAALKAPALASLGVTAVEFLPVQEADNDANDVNATSTSGDNYWGYATLNYFSPDRRYAADKSAGGPTREFKAMVKAFHDNGIKVFIDAVYNHTGEGGLWNGSDSSTANVMSFRGLDNPTYYELTSDKQFYYDNTGVGGNYNTYKPVAQDMIVHSLAYFQDSLGIDGFRFDLASVLGNTCTVGCYNYNKLDSGTALNRIVRDLPARPAGGGTGTDFIAEPWAIGGNSFQVGNFPAGWSEWNGTYRDSLREDQNQLGTVSVTPGELANRFAGSSDLYGDDGRRPWNSINFMVAHDGFTLKDLYSCNGKNNNQTWPYGPSDGGNDTNYSWDQGGIAADQRKAARNGLSFLLLSAGTPMFTGGDEMLRSINCNNNPYNVDSSANWLNYSLNTDQTNFKTFTQRLVAFRKAHPALRPVNFYSGVDNNGNVMEQLRWFKADGSVADSTFFNDPNQHAIAWRIDGTEFGDTAAAIYIAYNGWSGNVNFTLPWPFNGKSWYRVTDTCPFAEGANQVASPGSETFIGGEFTTYGLCARGLAVFIAK
;
A
#
# COMPACT_ATOMS: atom_id res chain seq x y z
N MET A 1 -20.43 -3.80 17.67
CA MET A 1 -19.48 -2.90 18.33
C MET A 1 -20.23 -1.69 18.87
N ASN A 2 -20.09 -1.37 20.17
CA ASN A 2 -20.73 -0.18 20.70
C ASN A 2 -20.09 1.07 20.08
N ARG A 3 -20.89 2.09 19.79
CA ARG A 3 -20.46 3.37 19.17
C ARG A 3 -19.41 4.15 19.98
N GLU A 4 -19.07 3.73 21.19
CA GLU A 4 -18.12 4.44 22.06
C GLU A 4 -16.66 3.97 21.90
N ASP A 5 -16.39 2.83 21.28
CA ASP A 5 -15.03 2.27 21.18
C ASP A 5 -14.31 2.63 19.85
N LYS A 6 -14.94 3.40 18.94
CA LYS A 6 -14.35 3.80 17.65
C LYS A 6 -13.54 5.11 17.69
N ALA A 7 -13.38 5.74 18.83
CA ALA A 7 -12.73 7.02 18.97
C ALA A 7 -11.31 6.90 19.54
N LEU A 8 -10.36 6.37 18.82
CA LEU A 8 -8.94 6.48 19.16
C LEU A 8 -8.04 6.31 17.92
N PHE A 9 -7.98 7.33 17.08
CA PHE A 9 -6.82 7.59 16.26
C PHE A 9 -6.25 8.97 16.61
N PRO A 10 -5.45 9.11 17.67
CA PRO A 10 -4.63 10.31 17.81
C PRO A 10 -3.39 10.13 16.95
N TRP A 11 -3.43 10.62 15.74
CA TRP A 11 -2.23 10.82 14.95
C TRP A 11 -1.33 11.83 15.68
N LEU A 12 -0.10 11.43 15.87
CA LEU A 12 0.93 12.14 16.60
C LEU A 12 1.03 13.61 16.17
N SER A 13 0.75 14.50 17.10
CA SER A 13 1.23 15.86 17.03
C SER A 13 2.76 15.84 17.02
N GLY A 14 3.35 16.53 16.03
CA GLY A 14 4.77 16.56 15.79
C GLY A 14 5.61 16.82 17.04
N GLN A 15 6.43 15.88 17.39
CA GLN A 15 7.58 16.16 18.25
C GLN A 15 8.74 16.57 17.34
N THR A 16 8.91 17.89 17.23
CA THR A 16 10.15 18.50 16.77
C THR A 16 11.28 18.09 17.71
N ARG A 17 12.04 17.07 17.36
CA ARG A 17 13.33 16.81 17.98
C ARG A 17 14.34 17.80 17.43
N ARG A 18 14.61 18.84 18.23
CA ARG A 18 15.82 19.65 18.07
C ARG A 18 17.04 18.75 18.30
N TRP A 19 17.78 18.51 17.24
CA TRP A 19 19.13 17.98 17.34
C TRP A 19 20.04 19.04 17.94
N LEU A 20 20.53 18.79 19.13
CA LEU A 20 21.65 19.54 19.71
C LEU A 20 22.92 19.17 18.92
N GLY A 21 23.33 20.07 18.07
CA GLY A 21 24.62 19.98 17.39
C GLY A 21 25.76 20.07 18.37
N VAL A 22 26.54 19.03 18.52
CA VAL A 22 27.85 19.05 19.14
C VAL A 22 28.82 19.71 18.15
N ARG A 23 29.22 20.94 18.40
CA ARG A 23 30.31 21.60 17.70
C ARG A 23 31.63 20.97 18.13
N CYS A 24 32.34 20.26 17.24
CA CYS A 24 33.77 20.05 17.36
C CYS A 24 34.49 21.07 16.48
N GLY A 25 35.38 21.84 17.14
CA GLY A 25 36.12 22.96 16.57
C GLY A 25 37.19 22.52 15.58
N ALA A 26 37.50 23.48 14.73
CA ALA A 26 38.51 23.41 13.71
C ALA A 26 39.94 23.20 14.29
N LEU A 27 40.72 22.36 13.61
CA LEU A 27 42.17 22.44 13.61
C LEU A 27 42.73 22.18 12.20
N ALA A 28 43.61 23.00 11.80
CA ALA A 28 44.18 23.20 10.47
C ALA A 28 45.11 22.06 10.02
N GLY A 29 45.04 21.82 8.72
CA GLY A 29 46.14 21.56 7.83
C GLY A 29 47.10 20.40 8.06
N ILE A 30 47.11 19.44 7.09
CA ILE A 30 48.34 18.91 6.50
C ILE A 30 47.92 18.24 5.17
N LEU A 31 48.52 18.73 4.07
CA LEU A 31 48.53 18.07 2.77
C LEU A 31 49.30 16.75 2.86
N LEU A 32 48.65 15.65 2.50
CA LEU A 32 49.36 14.45 2.03
C LEU A 32 48.56 13.87 0.87
N ALA A 33 49.20 13.97 -0.30
CA ALA A 33 48.80 13.21 -1.47
C ALA A 33 48.95 11.72 -1.18
N SER A 34 47.86 10.94 -1.28
CA SER A 34 47.95 9.50 -1.37
C SER A 34 46.97 8.99 -2.42
N SER A 35 47.55 8.46 -3.47
CA SER A 35 47.11 7.49 -4.48
C SER A 35 45.62 7.11 -4.50
N CYS A 36 44.99 7.45 -5.62
CA CYS A 36 43.79 6.78 -6.09
C CYS A 36 44.05 5.26 -6.22
N GLY A 37 43.49 4.48 -5.29
CA GLY A 37 43.23 3.09 -5.53
C GLY A 37 41.96 2.97 -6.39
N PRO A 38 41.82 1.93 -7.21
CA PRO A 38 40.63 1.74 -8.01
C PRO A 38 39.42 1.59 -7.10
N LEU A 39 38.30 2.22 -7.51
CA LEU A 39 36.99 2.02 -6.92
C LEU A 39 36.68 0.52 -6.82
N PRO A 40 36.07 0.02 -5.76
CA PRO A 40 35.67 -1.37 -5.72
C PRO A 40 34.74 -1.64 -6.90
N GLU A 41 35.06 -2.67 -7.66
CA GLU A 41 34.26 -3.21 -8.74
C GLU A 41 32.82 -3.36 -8.28
N ALA A 42 31.89 -3.01 -9.17
CA ALA A 42 30.48 -3.23 -8.98
C ALA A 42 30.29 -4.66 -8.46
N VAL A 43 29.65 -4.80 -7.31
CA VAL A 43 29.18 -6.10 -6.84
C VAL A 43 28.29 -6.62 -7.96
N GLU A 44 28.78 -7.59 -8.72
CA GLU A 44 27.98 -8.32 -9.70
C GLU A 44 26.72 -8.78 -9.00
N ALA A 45 25.57 -8.50 -9.61
CA ALA A 45 24.32 -9.08 -9.18
C ALA A 45 24.53 -10.59 -9.07
N VAL A 46 24.48 -11.11 -7.88
CA VAL A 46 24.51 -12.55 -7.65
C VAL A 46 23.34 -13.10 -8.46
N ASP A 47 23.66 -13.82 -9.51
CA ASP A 47 22.70 -14.56 -10.33
C ASP A 47 22.06 -15.57 -9.36
N GLN A 48 20.93 -15.19 -8.75
CA GLN A 48 20.24 -16.07 -7.83
C GLN A 48 19.68 -17.20 -8.67
N ALA A 49 20.18 -18.40 -8.41
CA ALA A 49 19.60 -19.64 -8.93
C ALA A 49 18.08 -19.58 -8.73
N PRO A 50 17.27 -20.09 -9.68
CA PRO A 50 15.81 -20.08 -9.55
C PRO A 50 15.45 -20.69 -8.20
N GLN A 51 14.91 -19.87 -7.29
CA GLN A 51 14.45 -20.31 -5.99
C GLN A 51 13.36 -21.38 -6.20
N SER A 52 13.42 -22.45 -5.43
CA SER A 52 12.37 -23.46 -5.41
C SER A 52 11.05 -22.78 -5.05
N ALA A 53 9.98 -23.06 -5.81
CA ALA A 53 8.66 -22.50 -5.54
C ALA A 53 8.29 -22.71 -4.06
N VAL A 54 7.81 -21.65 -3.41
CA VAL A 54 7.33 -21.72 -2.02
C VAL A 54 6.11 -22.67 -2.00
N THR A 55 6.19 -23.71 -1.19
CA THR A 55 5.15 -24.75 -1.10
C THR A 55 4.68 -24.93 0.33
N TRP A 56 3.40 -25.21 0.49
CA TRP A 56 2.77 -25.50 1.78
C TRP A 56 1.65 -26.53 1.65
N THR A 57 1.30 -27.15 2.77
CA THR A 57 0.22 -28.16 2.83
C THR A 57 -0.99 -27.68 3.63
N LEU A 58 -0.89 -26.56 4.35
CA LEU A 58 -1.98 -26.01 5.16
C LEU A 58 -3.19 -25.62 4.30
N GLY A 59 -4.37 -25.60 4.90
CA GLY A 59 -5.62 -25.37 4.20
C GLY A 59 -6.36 -26.65 3.83
N ALA A 60 -7.47 -26.49 3.13
CA ALA A 60 -8.28 -27.59 2.60
C ALA A 60 -7.95 -27.83 1.14
N ASN A 61 -7.45 -29.01 0.82
CA ASN A 61 -6.95 -29.33 -0.51
C ASN A 61 -7.55 -30.63 -1.05
N TYR A 62 -8.05 -30.60 -2.29
CA TYR A 62 -8.37 -31.84 -3.03
C TYR A 62 -7.09 -32.60 -3.37
N ASP A 63 -7.20 -33.93 -3.41
CA ASP A 63 -6.20 -34.74 -4.10
C ASP A 63 -6.27 -34.54 -5.62
N ALA A 64 -5.28 -35.06 -6.36
CA ALA A 64 -5.21 -34.91 -7.82
C ALA A 64 -6.42 -35.49 -8.56
N THR A 65 -7.12 -36.47 -7.98
CA THR A 65 -8.31 -37.12 -8.56
C THR A 65 -9.60 -36.45 -8.11
N LYS A 66 -9.52 -35.49 -7.17
CA LYS A 66 -10.67 -34.88 -6.50
C LYS A 66 -11.57 -35.89 -5.76
N SER A 67 -11.01 -37.03 -5.41
CA SER A 67 -11.72 -38.09 -4.68
C SER A 67 -11.69 -37.89 -3.18
N ASN A 68 -10.72 -37.16 -2.68
CA ASN A 68 -10.55 -36.83 -1.26
C ASN A 68 -10.24 -35.37 -1.05
N ILE A 69 -10.59 -34.87 0.15
CA ILE A 69 -10.21 -33.56 0.65
C ILE A 69 -9.37 -33.77 1.90
N THR A 70 -8.18 -33.19 1.94
CA THR A 70 -7.34 -33.16 3.14
C THR A 70 -7.44 -31.78 3.78
N PHE A 71 -7.78 -31.72 5.06
CA PHE A 71 -7.86 -30.55 5.89
C PHE A 71 -6.64 -30.50 6.79
N ASN A 72 -5.84 -29.43 6.69
CA ASN A 72 -4.64 -29.23 7.49
C ASN A 72 -4.68 -27.86 8.15
N VAL A 73 -4.46 -27.80 9.47
CA VAL A 73 -4.42 -26.56 10.22
C VAL A 73 -3.32 -26.63 11.29
N TYR A 74 -2.65 -25.51 11.53
CA TYR A 74 -1.61 -25.40 12.55
C TYR A 74 -2.21 -25.02 13.91
N SER A 75 -1.77 -25.72 14.96
CA SER A 75 -1.91 -25.27 16.36
C SER A 75 -0.92 -26.00 17.24
N SER A 76 -0.08 -25.26 17.95
CA SER A 76 0.89 -25.80 18.89
C SER A 76 0.24 -26.23 20.20
N ALA A 77 -0.72 -25.47 20.69
CA ALA A 77 -1.31 -25.60 22.02
C ALA A 77 -2.64 -26.36 22.06
N ALA A 78 -3.32 -26.55 20.93
CA ALA A 78 -4.56 -27.31 20.91
C ALA A 78 -4.36 -28.75 21.41
N THR A 79 -5.34 -29.26 22.14
CA THR A 79 -5.41 -30.66 22.60
C THR A 79 -6.37 -31.51 21.78
N ARG A 80 -7.28 -30.87 21.04
CA ARG A 80 -8.20 -31.46 20.07
C ARG A 80 -8.61 -30.41 19.06
N ILE A 81 -8.68 -30.82 17.78
CA ILE A 81 -9.29 -30.02 16.70
C ILE A 81 -10.23 -30.92 15.92
N GLU A 82 -11.38 -30.38 15.56
CA GLU A 82 -12.37 -31.02 14.68
C GLU A 82 -12.65 -30.10 13.49
N VAL A 83 -12.73 -30.65 12.28
CA VAL A 83 -13.32 -29.98 11.13
C VAL A 83 -14.81 -30.26 11.07
N TRP A 84 -15.60 -29.21 10.91
CA TRP A 84 -17.04 -29.25 10.82
C TRP A 84 -17.48 -28.81 9.42
N LEU A 85 -18.28 -29.62 8.74
CA LEU A 85 -18.62 -29.49 7.33
C LEU A 85 -20.08 -29.11 7.16
N TYR A 86 -20.37 -28.22 6.24
CA TYR A 86 -21.70 -27.64 6.03
C TYR A 86 -22.11 -27.75 4.57
N LYS A 87 -23.45 -27.86 4.31
CA LYS A 87 -24.04 -27.85 2.96
C LYS A 87 -24.22 -26.45 2.41
N THR A 88 -24.39 -25.48 3.29
CA THR A 88 -24.64 -24.06 2.97
C THR A 88 -23.69 -23.16 3.75
N ALA A 89 -23.44 -22.01 3.18
CA ALA A 89 -22.59 -20.99 3.78
C ALA A 89 -23.13 -20.49 5.13
N PHE A 90 -24.43 -20.23 5.22
CA PHE A 90 -25.08 -19.48 6.29
C PHE A 90 -26.40 -20.14 6.68
N GLY A 91 -26.78 -19.99 7.96
CA GLY A 91 -28.12 -20.37 8.47
C GLY A 91 -28.34 -21.85 8.76
N ALA A 92 -27.38 -22.74 8.49
CA ALA A 92 -27.54 -24.19 8.65
C ALA A 92 -26.63 -24.78 9.74
N GLN A 93 -27.05 -25.90 10.28
CA GLN A 93 -26.25 -26.74 11.15
C GLN A 93 -25.23 -27.55 10.33
N GLU A 94 -24.19 -28.04 10.96
CA GLU A 94 -23.21 -28.93 10.35
C GLU A 94 -23.88 -30.23 9.82
N ALA A 95 -23.37 -30.72 8.71
CA ALA A 95 -23.74 -31.98 8.12
C ALA A 95 -22.87 -33.16 8.59
N ALA A 96 -21.57 -32.86 8.81
CA ALA A 96 -20.58 -33.85 9.23
C ALA A 96 -19.50 -33.20 10.09
N LYS A 97 -18.78 -34.01 10.88
CA LYS A 97 -17.58 -33.57 11.59
C LYS A 97 -16.56 -34.69 11.67
N TYR A 98 -15.29 -34.32 11.66
CA TYR A 98 -14.17 -35.26 11.73
C TYR A 98 -13.10 -34.73 12.68
N VAL A 99 -12.51 -35.62 13.49
CA VAL A 99 -11.40 -35.32 14.38
C VAL A 99 -10.13 -35.30 13.55
N LEU A 100 -9.27 -34.30 13.78
CA LEU A 100 -7.93 -34.22 13.19
C LEU A 100 -6.89 -34.90 14.08
N THR A 101 -5.86 -35.45 13.47
CA THR A 101 -4.70 -36.04 14.14
C THR A 101 -3.53 -35.05 14.12
N LYS A 102 -2.89 -34.82 15.27
CA LYS A 102 -1.75 -33.95 15.40
C LYS A 102 -0.46 -34.64 14.99
N ASN A 103 0.30 -34.03 14.09
CA ASN A 103 1.72 -34.32 13.95
C ASN A 103 2.51 -33.55 15.04
N THR A 104 3.09 -34.25 15.98
CA THR A 104 3.76 -33.66 17.15
C THR A 104 5.06 -32.93 16.82
N THR A 105 5.66 -33.21 15.66
CA THR A 105 6.88 -32.54 15.21
C THR A 105 6.57 -31.17 14.57
N THR A 106 5.54 -31.12 13.73
CA THR A 106 5.19 -29.90 12.98
C THR A 106 4.05 -29.10 13.60
N ASN A 107 3.34 -29.67 14.60
CA ASN A 107 2.10 -29.13 15.17
C ASN A 107 0.95 -28.93 14.15
N VAL A 108 1.05 -29.55 12.99
CA VAL A 108 -0.02 -29.57 11.99
C VAL A 108 -1.02 -30.67 12.35
N TRP A 109 -2.28 -30.29 12.37
CA TRP A 109 -3.40 -31.20 12.55
C TRP A 109 -4.02 -31.53 11.21
N SER A 110 -4.29 -32.83 10.95
CA SER A 110 -4.72 -33.28 9.63
C SER A 110 -5.82 -34.34 9.70
N THR A 111 -6.73 -34.32 8.71
CA THR A 111 -7.65 -35.41 8.42
C THR A 111 -7.97 -35.41 6.93
N THR A 112 -8.24 -36.61 6.37
CA THR A 112 -8.66 -36.77 4.97
C THR A 112 -10.07 -37.34 4.92
N VAL A 113 -10.93 -36.74 4.09
CA VAL A 113 -12.34 -37.12 3.96
C VAL A 113 -12.65 -37.43 2.51
N SER A 114 -13.31 -38.59 2.26
CA SER A 114 -13.73 -38.98 0.93
C SER A 114 -14.90 -38.12 0.43
N VAL A 115 -14.78 -37.61 -0.80
CA VAL A 115 -15.83 -36.84 -1.47
C VAL A 115 -17.08 -37.69 -1.66
N ALA A 116 -16.92 -38.95 -2.01
CA ALA A 116 -18.05 -39.88 -2.12
C ALA A 116 -18.82 -40.06 -0.81
N THR A 117 -18.10 -40.07 0.36
CA THR A 117 -18.74 -40.08 1.66
C THR A 117 -19.53 -38.82 1.92
N LEU A 118 -18.97 -37.64 1.57
CA LEU A 118 -19.66 -36.34 1.73
C LEU A 118 -20.96 -36.31 0.90
N GLN A 119 -20.92 -36.81 -0.32
CA GLN A 119 -22.07 -36.83 -1.22
C GLN A 119 -23.13 -37.85 -0.78
N ASN A 120 -22.73 -39.12 -0.62
CA ASN A 120 -23.66 -40.23 -0.46
C ASN A 120 -24.20 -40.36 0.96
N THR A 121 -23.39 -40.03 1.97
CA THR A 121 -23.79 -40.17 3.39
C THR A 121 -24.33 -38.85 3.97
N TYR A 122 -23.69 -37.73 3.64
CA TYR A 122 -24.04 -36.46 4.23
C TYR A 122 -24.78 -35.50 3.30
N GLY A 123 -24.94 -35.86 2.00
CA GLY A 123 -25.67 -35.09 0.99
C GLY A 123 -25.05 -33.74 0.71
N ILE A 124 -23.72 -33.63 0.80
CA ILE A 124 -22.96 -32.46 0.39
C ILE A 124 -22.58 -32.68 -1.07
N THR A 125 -23.40 -32.20 -1.99
CA THR A 125 -23.26 -32.44 -3.45
C THR A 125 -22.71 -31.20 -4.20
N GLY A 126 -22.68 -30.05 -3.56
CA GLY A 126 -22.19 -28.78 -4.09
C GLY A 126 -20.86 -28.36 -3.46
N ALA A 127 -20.68 -27.06 -3.26
CA ALA A 127 -19.54 -26.51 -2.54
C ALA A 127 -19.45 -27.09 -1.12
N VAL A 128 -18.23 -27.40 -0.70
CA VAL A 128 -17.96 -27.89 0.66
C VAL A 128 -17.55 -26.69 1.51
N TYR A 129 -18.41 -26.32 2.46
CA TYR A 129 -18.14 -25.27 3.43
C TYR A 129 -17.61 -25.88 4.71
N TYR A 130 -16.59 -25.30 5.33
CA TYR A 130 -15.96 -25.88 6.51
C TYR A 130 -15.44 -24.81 7.50
N GLY A 131 -15.25 -25.25 8.72
CA GLY A 131 -14.57 -24.51 9.77
C GLY A 131 -14.07 -25.48 10.84
N TYR A 132 -13.27 -24.95 11.77
CA TYR A 132 -12.70 -25.75 12.84
C TYR A 132 -13.34 -25.44 14.19
N ARG A 133 -13.37 -26.44 15.08
CA ARG A 133 -13.56 -26.23 16.52
C ARG A 133 -12.34 -26.76 17.25
N ALA A 134 -11.82 -25.97 18.19
CA ALA A 134 -10.59 -26.30 18.88
C ALA A 134 -10.77 -26.24 20.41
N TRP A 135 -10.11 -27.17 21.09
CA TRP A 135 -10.00 -27.26 22.53
C TRP A 135 -8.52 -27.18 22.91
N GLY A 136 -8.25 -26.63 24.09
CA GLY A 136 -6.91 -26.45 24.58
C GLY A 136 -6.84 -26.27 26.10
N PRO A 137 -5.72 -25.79 26.64
CA PRO A 137 -5.50 -25.75 28.09
C PRO A 137 -6.55 -24.94 28.86
N ASN A 138 -7.02 -23.83 28.33
CA ASN A 138 -8.05 -22.98 28.94
C ASN A 138 -9.49 -23.54 28.79
N TRP A 139 -9.68 -24.52 27.92
CA TRP A 139 -10.94 -25.20 27.69
C TRP A 139 -10.70 -26.63 27.19
N PRO A 140 -10.33 -27.59 28.08
CA PRO A 140 -10.06 -28.97 27.70
C PRO A 140 -11.28 -29.68 27.16
N TYR A 141 -11.07 -30.62 26.25
CA TYR A 141 -12.13 -31.44 25.71
C TYR A 141 -12.78 -32.32 26.78
N SER A 142 -14.10 -32.34 26.76
CA SER A 142 -14.93 -33.29 27.51
C SER A 142 -15.87 -34.03 26.55
N SER A 143 -15.98 -35.33 26.70
CA SER A 143 -16.92 -36.13 25.91
C SER A 143 -18.40 -35.78 26.12
N SER A 144 -18.72 -35.11 27.25
CA SER A 144 -20.05 -34.58 27.55
C SER A 144 -20.30 -33.16 27.02
N TRP A 145 -19.31 -32.53 26.37
CA TRP A 145 -19.48 -31.21 25.79
C TRP A 145 -20.51 -31.24 24.65
N THR A 146 -21.38 -30.27 24.65
CA THR A 146 -22.34 -30.00 23.58
C THR A 146 -22.31 -28.51 23.22
N LYS A 147 -22.66 -28.17 21.98
CA LYS A 147 -22.74 -26.77 21.54
C LYS A 147 -23.60 -25.94 22.49
N GLY A 148 -23.14 -24.74 22.74
CA GLY A 148 -23.84 -23.79 23.62
C GLY A 148 -23.64 -24.02 25.13
N THR A 149 -22.71 -24.90 25.51
CA THR A 149 -22.45 -25.21 26.94
C THR A 149 -21.05 -24.80 27.37
N GLY A 150 -20.91 -24.54 28.69
CA GLY A 150 -19.62 -24.30 29.33
C GLY A 150 -18.88 -25.56 29.78
N THR A 151 -19.27 -26.75 29.35
CA THR A 151 -18.65 -28.01 29.80
C THR A 151 -17.16 -28.04 29.47
N GLY A 152 -16.33 -28.24 30.49
CA GLY A 152 -14.86 -28.23 30.36
C GLY A 152 -14.22 -26.84 30.47
N PHE A 153 -14.99 -25.76 30.55
CA PHE A 153 -14.47 -24.39 30.66
C PHE A 153 -13.65 -24.16 31.93
N ILE A 154 -12.48 -23.54 31.80
CA ILE A 154 -11.63 -23.11 32.91
C ILE A 154 -11.55 -21.58 32.93
N SER A 155 -11.14 -20.95 31.79
CA SER A 155 -11.00 -19.50 31.67
C SER A 155 -11.16 -19.05 30.22
N ASP A 156 -11.51 -17.77 29.97
CA ASP A 156 -11.54 -17.20 28.62
C ASP A 156 -10.13 -16.99 28.07
N VAL A 157 -9.18 -16.73 28.95
CA VAL A 157 -7.74 -16.66 28.64
C VAL A 157 -6.97 -17.29 29.79
N ASP A 158 -5.94 -18.08 29.52
CA ASP A 158 -5.06 -18.65 30.56
C ASP A 158 -3.74 -17.85 30.71
N ALA A 159 -2.92 -18.25 31.67
CA ALA A 159 -1.63 -17.61 31.94
C ALA A 159 -0.63 -17.67 30.75
N ASN A 160 -0.88 -18.52 29.75
CA ASN A 160 -0.07 -18.62 28.53
C ASN A 160 -0.68 -17.83 27.36
N GLY A 161 -1.84 -17.20 27.56
CA GLY A 161 -2.56 -16.44 26.55
C GLY A 161 -3.42 -17.29 25.62
N ASN A 162 -3.65 -18.58 25.93
CA ASN A 162 -4.54 -19.41 25.12
C ASN A 162 -6.00 -18.96 25.26
N ARG A 163 -6.76 -18.95 24.14
CA ARG A 163 -8.15 -18.49 24.05
C ARG A 163 -9.05 -19.47 23.31
N PHE A 164 -8.84 -20.78 23.51
CA PHE A 164 -9.70 -21.80 22.91
C PHE A 164 -11.13 -21.65 23.39
N ASN A 165 -12.08 -21.68 22.46
CA ASN A 165 -13.51 -21.69 22.75
C ASN A 165 -14.24 -22.60 21.73
N PRO A 166 -14.62 -23.85 22.11
CA PRO A 166 -15.22 -24.78 21.17
C PRO A 166 -16.63 -24.37 20.71
N ASN A 167 -17.30 -23.41 21.35
CA ASN A 167 -18.54 -22.85 20.85
C ASN A 167 -18.36 -21.90 19.66
N LYS A 168 -17.12 -21.49 19.37
CA LYS A 168 -16.79 -20.64 18.20
C LYS A 168 -16.33 -21.53 17.05
N LEU A 169 -17.01 -21.43 15.93
CA LEU A 169 -16.52 -22.02 14.67
C LEU A 169 -15.46 -21.09 14.09
N LEU A 170 -14.29 -21.64 13.85
CA LEU A 170 -13.10 -20.90 13.38
C LEU A 170 -12.97 -21.13 11.88
N TYR A 171 -12.92 -20.06 11.09
CA TYR A 171 -12.55 -20.24 9.68
C TYR A 171 -11.05 -20.56 9.58
N ASP A 172 -10.69 -21.23 8.49
CA ASP A 172 -9.32 -21.63 8.23
C ASP A 172 -8.48 -20.42 7.82
N PRO A 173 -7.36 -20.10 8.51
CA PRO A 173 -6.44 -19.04 8.09
C PRO A 173 -5.87 -19.21 6.67
N TYR A 174 -5.84 -20.43 6.15
CA TYR A 174 -5.39 -20.79 4.81
C TYR A 174 -6.54 -21.03 3.81
N ALA A 175 -7.76 -20.65 4.14
CA ALA A 175 -8.88 -20.74 3.20
C ALA A 175 -8.61 -19.83 2.00
N ARG A 176 -8.78 -20.36 0.79
CA ARG A 176 -8.61 -19.57 -0.45
C ARG A 176 -9.86 -18.78 -0.83
N GLU A 177 -10.93 -18.99 -0.12
CA GLU A 177 -12.18 -18.24 -0.21
C GLU A 177 -12.98 -18.42 1.07
N LEU A 178 -13.53 -17.31 1.60
CA LEU A 178 -14.51 -17.33 2.67
C LEU A 178 -15.92 -17.20 2.09
N SER A 179 -16.90 -17.72 2.81
CA SER A 179 -18.29 -17.77 2.35
C SER A 179 -19.03 -16.42 2.49
N HIS A 180 -18.67 -15.62 3.47
CA HIS A 180 -19.26 -14.30 3.79
C HIS A 180 -18.47 -13.67 4.94
N ASP A 181 -18.73 -12.40 5.20
CA ASP A 181 -18.17 -11.68 6.33
C ASP A 181 -18.88 -12.03 7.65
N PRO A 182 -18.23 -11.79 8.81
CA PRO A 182 -18.85 -12.02 10.13
C PRO A 182 -20.04 -11.12 10.41
N ASN A 183 -20.07 -9.91 9.85
CA ASN A 183 -21.17 -8.96 10.04
C ASN A 183 -22.41 -9.39 9.24
N ASN A 184 -23.53 -9.56 9.94
CA ASN A 184 -24.79 -9.97 9.32
C ASN A 184 -25.99 -9.50 10.17
N PRO A 185 -27.22 -9.43 9.60
CA PRO A 185 -28.41 -8.96 10.31
C PRO A 185 -28.75 -9.74 11.58
N SER A 186 -28.32 -11.00 11.68
CA SER A 186 -28.56 -11.86 12.86
C SER A 186 -27.51 -11.67 13.95
N ASN A 187 -26.43 -10.95 13.68
CA ASN A 187 -25.32 -10.72 14.60
C ASN A 187 -24.95 -9.23 14.67
N THR A 188 -25.92 -8.40 14.98
CA THR A 188 -25.81 -6.93 14.95
C THR A 188 -24.72 -6.34 15.83
N ASN A 189 -24.18 -7.10 16.80
CA ASN A 189 -23.16 -6.63 17.75
C ASN A 189 -21.94 -7.56 17.84
N GLY A 190 -21.74 -8.48 16.89
CA GLY A 190 -20.60 -9.41 16.91
C GLY A 190 -20.63 -10.46 18.03
N THR A 191 -21.71 -10.52 18.82
CA THR A 191 -21.77 -11.31 20.07
C THR A 191 -21.60 -12.80 19.89
N PHE A 192 -21.97 -13.34 18.71
CA PHE A 192 -21.77 -14.77 18.41
C PHE A 192 -20.30 -15.17 18.35
N PHE A 193 -19.41 -14.23 18.05
CA PHE A 193 -17.97 -14.48 17.95
C PHE A 193 -17.23 -14.16 19.25
N ALA A 194 -17.84 -13.45 20.18
CA ALA A 194 -17.19 -13.01 21.40
C ALA A 194 -16.98 -14.13 22.42
N SER A 195 -15.84 -14.10 23.10
CA SER A 195 -15.59 -14.77 24.38
C SER A 195 -16.17 -13.97 25.53
N GLY A 196 -15.82 -14.31 26.79
CA GLY A 196 -16.26 -13.61 27.98
C GLY A 196 -17.56 -14.17 28.57
N PRO A 197 -17.88 -13.75 29.80
CA PRO A 197 -18.98 -14.33 30.61
C PRO A 197 -20.33 -14.35 29.92
N SER A 198 -20.65 -13.30 29.19
CA SER A 198 -21.96 -13.14 28.54
C SER A 198 -22.07 -13.89 27.23
N TYR A 199 -20.95 -14.19 26.54
CA TYR A 199 -21.00 -14.61 25.14
C TYR A 199 -20.28 -15.95 24.86
N ARG A 200 -19.43 -16.43 25.79
CA ARG A 200 -18.61 -17.65 25.57
C ARG A 200 -19.40 -18.88 25.18
N ASN A 201 -20.64 -19.00 25.66
CA ASN A 201 -21.50 -20.13 25.36
C ASN A 201 -22.37 -19.96 24.11
N LEU A 202 -22.37 -18.81 23.45
CA LEU A 202 -23.09 -18.66 22.20
C LEU A 202 -22.38 -19.46 21.09
N ASP A 203 -23.13 -20.35 20.43
CA ASP A 203 -22.62 -21.13 19.31
C ASP A 203 -22.60 -20.29 18.04
N SER A 204 -21.43 -20.07 17.44
CA SER A 204 -21.31 -19.32 16.20
C SER A 204 -21.49 -20.16 14.94
N GLY A 205 -21.58 -21.51 15.03
CA GLY A 205 -21.48 -22.40 13.88
C GLY A 205 -22.45 -22.13 12.74
N THR A 206 -23.67 -21.65 13.08
CA THR A 206 -24.69 -21.32 12.07
C THR A 206 -24.35 -20.05 11.28
N TYR A 207 -23.69 -19.08 11.91
CA TYR A 207 -23.50 -17.71 11.39
C TYR A 207 -22.04 -17.39 11.02
N ALA A 208 -21.08 -18.19 11.51
CA ALA A 208 -19.67 -17.92 11.26
C ALA A 208 -19.32 -18.04 9.77
N PRO A 209 -18.42 -17.19 9.27
CA PRO A 209 -17.77 -17.41 7.99
C PRO A 209 -17.16 -18.81 7.91
N LYS A 210 -17.19 -19.39 6.74
CA LYS A 210 -16.67 -20.74 6.48
C LYS A 210 -15.68 -20.68 5.32
N GLY A 211 -14.60 -21.44 5.43
CA GLY A 211 -13.76 -21.71 4.27
C GLY A 211 -14.55 -22.47 3.22
N ILE A 212 -14.26 -22.20 1.96
CA ILE A 212 -14.81 -22.96 0.81
C ILE A 212 -13.67 -23.79 0.24
N VAL A 213 -13.91 -25.11 0.09
CA VAL A 213 -12.93 -25.98 -0.56
C VAL A 213 -12.98 -25.74 -2.05
N LEU A 214 -11.92 -25.14 -2.60
CA LEU A 214 -11.83 -24.84 -4.03
C LEU A 214 -11.14 -25.95 -4.80
N ALA A 215 -11.72 -26.32 -5.93
CA ALA A 215 -11.02 -27.12 -6.94
C ALA A 215 -9.91 -26.27 -7.60
N PRO A 216 -8.86 -26.89 -8.14
CA PRO A 216 -7.86 -26.17 -8.93
C PRO A 216 -8.54 -25.37 -10.05
N ASP A 217 -8.16 -24.07 -10.14
CA ASP A 217 -8.68 -23.16 -11.14
C ASP A 217 -7.65 -22.98 -12.28
N THR A 218 -8.12 -22.97 -13.53
CA THR A 218 -7.31 -22.84 -14.73
C THR A 218 -7.46 -21.47 -15.42
N THR A 219 -8.19 -20.53 -14.83
CA THR A 219 -8.32 -19.18 -15.33
C THR A 219 -6.95 -18.52 -15.46
N SER A 220 -6.64 -17.95 -16.61
CA SER A 220 -5.38 -17.26 -16.86
C SER A 220 -5.39 -15.85 -16.26
N PHE A 221 -4.27 -15.43 -15.70
CA PHE A 221 -4.00 -14.04 -15.32
C PHE A 221 -3.15 -13.28 -16.37
N GLY A 222 -2.94 -13.87 -17.57
CA GLY A 222 -2.15 -13.24 -18.63
C GLY A 222 -0.65 -13.37 -18.44
N THR A 223 0.11 -12.55 -19.18
CA THR A 223 1.58 -12.49 -19.11
C THR A 223 2.00 -11.29 -18.30
N LYS A 224 2.73 -11.50 -17.21
CA LYS A 224 3.25 -10.44 -16.34
C LYS A 224 4.16 -9.48 -17.09
N PRO A 225 3.99 -8.16 -16.96
CA PRO A 225 4.94 -7.19 -17.47
C PRO A 225 6.29 -7.32 -16.76
N THR A 226 7.38 -7.23 -17.52
CA THR A 226 8.77 -7.37 -17.01
C THR A 226 9.47 -6.03 -16.82
N ARG A 227 8.76 -4.91 -16.92
CA ARG A 227 9.31 -3.56 -16.82
C ARG A 227 9.97 -3.31 -15.46
N ALA A 228 11.11 -2.59 -15.45
CA ALA A 228 11.76 -2.14 -14.24
C ALA A 228 10.88 -1.14 -13.46
N LEU A 229 10.94 -1.17 -12.13
CA LEU A 229 10.16 -0.27 -11.27
C LEU A 229 10.45 1.23 -11.55
N LYS A 230 11.70 1.59 -11.90
CA LYS A 230 12.07 2.97 -12.28
C LYS A 230 11.26 3.52 -13.46
N ASP A 231 10.71 2.65 -14.29
CA ASP A 231 9.94 2.99 -15.47
C ASP A 231 8.44 2.90 -15.23
N ASP A 232 8.03 2.57 -13.99
CA ASP A 232 6.62 2.52 -13.62
C ASP A 232 6.08 3.90 -13.23
N ILE A 233 4.80 4.06 -13.45
CA ILE A 233 3.95 5.15 -13.00
C ILE A 233 2.77 4.47 -12.31
N ILE A 234 2.74 4.57 -10.97
CA ILE A 234 1.79 3.86 -10.12
C ILE A 234 0.52 4.69 -9.97
N TYR A 235 -0.62 4.02 -10.09
CA TYR A 235 -1.95 4.57 -9.87
C TYR A 235 -2.62 3.84 -8.72
N GLU A 236 -2.66 4.46 -7.55
CA GLU A 236 -3.29 3.92 -6.36
C GLU A 236 -4.80 4.09 -6.46
N VAL A 237 -5.59 3.03 -6.28
CA VAL A 237 -7.04 3.12 -6.42
C VAL A 237 -7.81 2.00 -5.70
N HIS A 238 -9.00 2.30 -5.24
CA HIS A 238 -9.94 1.34 -4.66
C HIS A 238 -10.72 0.62 -5.76
N VAL A 239 -10.84 -0.73 -5.71
CA VAL A 239 -11.55 -1.52 -6.74
C VAL A 239 -12.97 -1.01 -6.96
N ARG A 240 -13.75 -0.84 -5.86
CA ARG A 240 -15.13 -0.37 -5.96
C ARG A 240 -15.21 1.07 -6.42
N GLY A 241 -14.40 1.95 -5.81
CA GLY A 241 -14.38 3.38 -6.14
C GLY A 241 -14.00 3.67 -7.58
N LEU A 242 -13.23 2.79 -8.21
CA LEU A 242 -12.82 2.96 -9.61
C LEU A 242 -13.99 2.96 -10.59
N THR A 243 -15.07 2.23 -10.32
CA THR A 243 -16.12 2.05 -11.34
C THR A 243 -17.55 2.24 -10.86
N GLU A 244 -17.81 2.39 -9.57
CA GLU A 244 -19.18 2.43 -9.04
C GLU A 244 -20.01 3.58 -9.62
N ASN A 245 -19.39 4.74 -9.87
CA ASN A 245 -20.03 5.91 -10.53
C ASN A 245 -19.96 5.87 -12.06
N ASP A 246 -19.37 4.86 -12.68
CA ASP A 246 -19.21 4.84 -14.14
C ASP A 246 -20.48 4.32 -14.84
N SER A 247 -21.33 5.23 -15.29
CA SER A 247 -22.57 4.89 -16.00
C SER A 247 -22.36 4.19 -17.35
N SER A 248 -21.13 4.22 -17.90
CA SER A 248 -20.80 3.50 -19.14
C SER A 248 -20.62 2.00 -18.92
N ILE A 249 -20.47 1.56 -17.66
CA ILE A 249 -20.35 0.17 -17.27
C ILE A 249 -21.72 -0.37 -16.83
N THR A 250 -22.02 -1.60 -17.25
CA THR A 250 -23.23 -2.31 -16.82
C THR A 250 -23.32 -2.36 -15.30
N ALA A 251 -24.47 -2.04 -14.74
CA ALA A 251 -24.66 -1.91 -13.28
C ALA A 251 -24.19 -3.14 -12.48
N ALA A 252 -24.36 -4.35 -13.02
CA ALA A 252 -23.92 -5.58 -12.37
C ALA A 252 -22.38 -5.70 -12.22
N TYR A 253 -21.61 -4.92 -12.96
CA TYR A 253 -20.14 -4.95 -12.94
C TYR A 253 -19.51 -3.71 -12.27
N ARG A 254 -20.32 -2.68 -11.95
CA ARG A 254 -19.81 -1.52 -11.24
C ARG A 254 -19.32 -1.92 -9.85
N GLY A 255 -18.21 -1.33 -9.45
CA GLY A 255 -17.60 -1.62 -8.14
C GLY A 255 -17.03 -3.03 -8.00
N THR A 256 -16.87 -3.78 -9.07
CA THR A 256 -16.39 -5.18 -9.05
C THR A 256 -15.07 -5.36 -9.78
N TYR A 257 -14.44 -6.54 -9.63
CA TYR A 257 -13.25 -6.94 -10.40
C TYR A 257 -13.50 -6.87 -11.91
N GLN A 258 -14.70 -7.28 -12.37
CA GLN A 258 -15.08 -7.16 -13.79
C GLN A 258 -15.14 -5.69 -14.24
N GLY A 259 -15.70 -4.83 -13.42
CA GLY A 259 -15.73 -3.39 -13.69
C GLY A 259 -14.34 -2.80 -13.77
N ALA A 260 -13.46 -3.13 -12.81
CA ALA A 260 -12.07 -2.69 -12.79
C ALA A 260 -11.31 -3.15 -14.04
N ALA A 261 -11.52 -4.39 -14.49
CA ALA A 261 -10.93 -4.94 -15.72
C ALA A 261 -11.25 -4.06 -16.95
N LEU A 262 -12.48 -3.54 -17.05
CA LEU A 262 -12.92 -2.68 -18.15
C LEU A 262 -12.22 -1.30 -18.17
N LYS A 263 -11.56 -0.90 -17.07
CA LYS A 263 -10.81 0.37 -17.00
C LYS A 263 -9.36 0.24 -17.47
N ALA A 264 -8.83 -0.96 -17.63
CA ALA A 264 -7.43 -1.17 -17.99
C ALA A 264 -7.01 -0.43 -19.28
N PRO A 265 -7.78 -0.45 -20.40
CA PRO A 265 -7.42 0.33 -21.58
C PRO A 265 -7.39 1.85 -21.35
N ALA A 266 -8.30 2.38 -20.54
CA ALA A 266 -8.36 3.81 -20.24
C ALA A 266 -7.16 4.25 -19.37
N LEU A 267 -6.76 3.45 -18.40
CA LEU A 267 -5.57 3.70 -17.58
C LEU A 267 -4.28 3.57 -18.40
N ALA A 268 -4.19 2.59 -19.30
CA ALA A 268 -3.08 2.50 -20.26
C ALA A 268 -2.99 3.74 -21.14
N SER A 269 -4.13 4.27 -21.62
CA SER A 269 -4.19 5.52 -22.41
C SER A 269 -3.80 6.76 -21.61
N LEU A 270 -4.07 6.80 -20.31
CA LEU A 270 -3.55 7.83 -19.39
C LEU A 270 -2.02 7.74 -19.24
N GLY A 271 -1.46 6.57 -19.52
CA GLY A 271 -0.02 6.28 -19.44
C GLY A 271 0.38 5.58 -18.14
N VAL A 272 -0.57 5.19 -17.30
CA VAL A 272 -0.36 4.34 -16.12
C VAL A 272 0.29 3.03 -16.53
N THR A 273 1.22 2.56 -15.74
CA THR A 273 1.98 1.33 -16.02
C THR A 273 1.97 0.32 -14.88
N ALA A 274 1.54 0.74 -13.71
CA ALA A 274 1.21 -0.12 -12.58
C ALA A 274 -0.05 0.43 -11.89
N VAL A 275 -0.99 -0.43 -11.55
CA VAL A 275 -2.11 -0.10 -10.66
C VAL A 275 -1.81 -0.68 -9.29
N GLU A 276 -2.04 0.11 -8.23
CA GLU A 276 -1.96 -0.34 -6.84
C GLU A 276 -3.37 -0.30 -6.25
N PHE A 277 -3.94 -1.48 -6.06
CA PHE A 277 -5.26 -1.58 -5.46
C PHE A 277 -5.18 -1.56 -3.95
N LEU A 278 -6.00 -0.72 -3.31
CA LEU A 278 -6.28 -0.81 -1.87
C LEU A 278 -6.70 -2.25 -1.54
N PRO A 279 -6.70 -2.67 -0.26
CA PRO A 279 -6.81 -4.06 0.11
C PRO A 279 -7.88 -4.83 -0.65
N VAL A 280 -7.47 -5.95 -1.23
CA VAL A 280 -8.31 -6.89 -2.00
C VAL A 280 -8.31 -8.28 -1.39
N GLN A 281 -7.66 -8.45 -0.26
CA GLN A 281 -7.79 -9.64 0.59
C GLN A 281 -9.09 -9.54 1.38
N GLU A 282 -9.77 -10.66 1.61
CA GLU A 282 -11.05 -10.72 2.34
C GLU A 282 -10.97 -9.93 3.64
N ALA A 283 -11.77 -8.90 3.77
CA ALA A 283 -11.77 -7.95 4.88
C ALA A 283 -13.15 -7.86 5.54
N ASP A 284 -13.20 -7.43 6.79
CA ASP A 284 -14.43 -7.23 7.54
C ASP A 284 -15.17 -5.98 7.05
N ASN A 285 -16.36 -6.16 6.50
CA ASN A 285 -17.18 -5.09 5.94
C ASN A 285 -18.63 -5.21 6.42
N ASP A 286 -19.25 -4.08 6.73
CA ASP A 286 -20.68 -4.05 7.09
C ASP A 286 -21.56 -4.34 5.86
N ALA A 287 -21.22 -3.84 4.69
CA ALA A 287 -21.89 -4.14 3.42
C ALA A 287 -21.26 -5.38 2.76
N ASN A 288 -21.92 -6.51 2.85
CA ASN A 288 -21.40 -7.80 2.37
C ASN A 288 -22.52 -8.70 1.81
N ASP A 289 -22.19 -9.94 1.46
CA ASP A 289 -23.12 -10.90 0.80
C ASP A 289 -24.40 -11.19 1.62
N VAL A 290 -24.36 -11.05 2.94
CA VAL A 290 -25.50 -11.30 3.83
C VAL A 290 -26.10 -10.01 4.41
N ASN A 291 -25.51 -8.85 4.13
CA ASN A 291 -25.95 -7.52 4.54
C ASN A 291 -25.68 -6.47 3.48
N ALA A 292 -26.22 -6.66 2.28
CA ALA A 292 -25.88 -5.88 1.09
C ALA A 292 -26.31 -4.39 1.13
N THR A 293 -27.07 -3.98 2.13
CA THR A 293 -27.66 -2.62 2.20
C THR A 293 -27.05 -1.74 3.25
N SER A 294 -26.05 -2.18 3.99
CA SER A 294 -25.37 -1.35 4.98
C SER A 294 -24.55 -0.28 4.25
N THR A 295 -24.67 0.96 4.68
CA THR A 295 -23.90 2.11 4.17
C THR A 295 -23.28 2.93 5.30
N SER A 296 -23.48 2.53 6.56
CA SER A 296 -23.07 3.29 7.73
C SER A 296 -22.05 2.51 8.53
N GLY A 297 -20.88 3.13 8.75
CA GLY A 297 -19.80 2.52 9.51
C GLY A 297 -19.06 1.43 8.75
N ASP A 298 -19.19 1.39 7.42
CA ASP A 298 -18.51 0.43 6.56
C ASP A 298 -16.99 0.63 6.58
N ASN A 299 -16.24 -0.45 6.49
CA ASN A 299 -14.80 -0.43 6.26
C ASN A 299 -14.56 -0.36 4.74
N TYR A 300 -14.81 0.81 4.15
CA TYR A 300 -14.72 0.98 2.70
C TYR A 300 -13.33 0.67 2.16
N TRP A 301 -12.26 1.11 2.84
CA TRP A 301 -10.90 0.88 2.34
C TRP A 301 -10.45 -0.59 2.40
N GLY A 302 -10.93 -1.37 3.38
CA GLY A 302 -10.60 -2.79 3.51
C GLY A 302 -9.43 -3.12 4.45
N TYR A 303 -8.94 -2.19 5.26
CA TYR A 303 -7.82 -2.42 6.19
C TYR A 303 -8.24 -3.17 7.48
N ALA A 304 -9.04 -4.23 7.35
CA ALA A 304 -9.40 -5.14 8.45
C ALA A 304 -9.43 -6.59 7.93
N THR A 305 -8.27 -7.09 7.52
CA THR A 305 -8.11 -8.37 6.83
C THR A 305 -8.55 -9.55 7.68
N LEU A 306 -9.53 -10.29 7.23
CA LEU A 306 -9.97 -11.54 7.83
C LEU A 306 -9.13 -12.73 7.39
N ASN A 307 -8.79 -12.76 6.10
CA ASN A 307 -8.07 -13.88 5.52
C ASN A 307 -7.04 -13.42 4.47
N TYR A 308 -5.81 -13.89 4.60
CA TYR A 308 -4.69 -13.48 3.74
C TYR A 308 -4.63 -14.18 2.38
N PHE A 309 -5.43 -15.24 2.15
CA PHE A 309 -5.42 -16.03 0.91
C PHE A 309 -6.62 -15.76 0.00
N SER A 310 -7.71 -15.25 0.55
CA SER A 310 -8.95 -15.06 -0.19
C SER A 310 -9.00 -13.71 -0.89
N PRO A 311 -9.23 -13.62 -2.21
CA PRO A 311 -9.73 -12.39 -2.82
C PRO A 311 -11.07 -11.99 -2.21
N ASP A 312 -11.23 -10.71 -1.88
CA ASP A 312 -12.44 -10.20 -1.21
C ASP A 312 -13.69 -10.43 -2.07
N ARG A 313 -14.63 -11.17 -1.54
CA ARG A 313 -15.90 -11.50 -2.20
C ARG A 313 -16.75 -10.28 -2.50
N ARG A 314 -16.60 -9.22 -1.71
CA ARG A 314 -17.35 -7.96 -1.91
C ARG A 314 -17.20 -7.44 -3.33
N TYR A 315 -16.01 -7.59 -3.93
CA TYR A 315 -15.69 -7.08 -5.27
C TYR A 315 -15.99 -8.07 -6.40
N ALA A 316 -16.54 -9.25 -6.14
CA ALA A 316 -16.91 -10.19 -7.20
C ALA A 316 -18.39 -10.03 -7.59
N ALA A 317 -18.69 -10.08 -8.87
CA ALA A 317 -20.06 -10.19 -9.38
C ALA A 317 -20.54 -11.67 -9.32
N ASP A 318 -19.66 -12.63 -9.60
CA ASP A 318 -19.92 -14.06 -9.43
C ASP A 318 -19.62 -14.48 -7.98
N LYS A 319 -20.66 -14.70 -7.20
CA LYS A 319 -20.59 -15.14 -5.80
C LYS A 319 -20.55 -16.68 -5.65
N SER A 320 -20.52 -17.43 -6.72
CA SER A 320 -20.37 -18.90 -6.65
C SER A 320 -18.98 -19.29 -6.15
N ALA A 321 -18.84 -20.51 -5.62
CA ALA A 321 -17.55 -21.04 -5.17
C ALA A 321 -16.48 -20.93 -6.29
N GLY A 322 -15.36 -20.26 -5.98
CA GLY A 322 -14.31 -19.94 -6.93
C GLY A 322 -14.62 -18.75 -7.86
N GLY A 323 -15.81 -18.15 -7.80
CA GLY A 323 -16.17 -16.95 -8.57
C GLY A 323 -15.24 -15.77 -8.32
N PRO A 324 -15.04 -15.36 -7.04
CA PRO A 324 -14.12 -14.29 -6.69
C PRO A 324 -12.71 -14.51 -7.24
N THR A 325 -12.16 -15.71 -7.10
CA THR A 325 -10.84 -16.08 -7.62
C THR A 325 -10.78 -15.96 -9.15
N ARG A 326 -11.79 -16.46 -9.89
CA ARG A 326 -11.84 -16.37 -11.35
C ARG A 326 -11.91 -14.93 -11.84
N GLU A 327 -12.77 -14.12 -11.23
CA GLU A 327 -12.93 -12.70 -11.61
C GLU A 327 -11.69 -11.89 -11.28
N PHE A 328 -11.07 -12.13 -10.12
CA PHE A 328 -9.81 -11.50 -9.75
C PHE A 328 -8.71 -11.78 -10.79
N LYS A 329 -8.53 -13.05 -11.17
CA LYS A 329 -7.54 -13.44 -12.21
C LYS A 329 -7.87 -12.81 -13.57
N ALA A 330 -9.16 -12.74 -13.93
CA ALA A 330 -9.58 -12.09 -15.18
C ALA A 330 -9.30 -10.59 -15.17
N MET A 331 -9.47 -9.92 -14.02
CA MET A 331 -9.09 -8.51 -13.82
C MET A 331 -7.58 -8.35 -14.02
N VAL A 332 -6.76 -9.13 -13.32
CA VAL A 332 -5.29 -9.10 -13.45
C VAL A 332 -4.89 -9.31 -14.92
N LYS A 333 -5.50 -10.29 -15.61
CA LYS A 333 -5.24 -10.50 -17.02
C LYS A 333 -5.54 -9.27 -17.87
N ALA A 334 -6.65 -8.59 -17.63
CA ALA A 334 -7.01 -7.40 -18.39
C ALA A 334 -5.97 -6.28 -18.23
N PHE A 335 -5.42 -6.09 -17.04
CA PHE A 335 -4.32 -5.15 -16.81
C PHE A 335 -3.04 -5.60 -17.50
N HIS A 336 -2.65 -6.86 -17.41
CA HIS A 336 -1.47 -7.42 -18.08
C HIS A 336 -1.56 -7.29 -19.61
N ASP A 337 -2.73 -7.60 -20.19
CA ASP A 337 -2.97 -7.47 -21.64
C ASP A 337 -2.81 -6.01 -22.14
N ASN A 338 -2.92 -5.03 -21.24
CA ASN A 338 -2.68 -3.61 -21.49
C ASN A 338 -1.29 -3.14 -21.01
N GLY A 339 -0.39 -4.06 -20.66
CA GLY A 339 0.97 -3.76 -20.22
C GLY A 339 1.07 -3.08 -18.85
N ILE A 340 0.03 -3.19 -18.02
CA ILE A 340 -0.04 -2.60 -16.67
C ILE A 340 0.23 -3.71 -15.67
N LYS A 341 1.19 -3.48 -14.75
CA LYS A 341 1.39 -4.33 -13.58
C LYS A 341 0.24 -4.16 -12.59
N VAL A 342 -0.02 -5.19 -11.80
CA VAL A 342 -1.01 -5.14 -10.72
C VAL A 342 -0.31 -5.31 -9.39
N PHE A 343 -0.35 -4.26 -8.57
CA PHE A 343 0.06 -4.27 -7.17
C PHE A 343 -1.17 -4.33 -6.28
N ILE A 344 -1.02 -4.90 -5.11
CA ILE A 344 -2.06 -4.90 -4.08
C ILE A 344 -1.49 -4.41 -2.75
N ASP A 345 -2.35 -3.74 -2.00
CA ASP A 345 -2.06 -3.36 -0.63
C ASP A 345 -2.26 -4.57 0.29
N ALA A 346 -1.23 -4.92 1.07
CA ALA A 346 -1.16 -6.11 1.89
C ALA A 346 -1.04 -5.75 3.37
N VAL A 347 -2.05 -6.12 4.17
CA VAL A 347 -2.17 -5.75 5.57
C VAL A 347 -1.77 -6.93 6.45
N TYR A 348 -0.49 -7.01 6.84
CA TYR A 348 0.02 -8.08 7.71
C TYR A 348 0.38 -7.61 9.12
N ASN A 349 0.20 -6.35 9.41
CA ASN A 349 0.51 -5.80 10.73
C ASN A 349 -0.55 -6.16 11.78
N HIS A 350 -1.80 -6.41 11.39
CA HIS A 350 -2.92 -6.81 12.24
C HIS A 350 -3.92 -7.69 11.48
N THR A 351 -5.02 -8.08 12.13
CA THR A 351 -6.12 -8.85 11.52
C THR A 351 -7.48 -8.25 11.83
N GLY A 352 -8.49 -8.58 11.04
CA GLY A 352 -9.89 -8.19 11.26
C GLY A 352 -10.55 -8.84 12.51
N GLU A 353 -9.86 -9.75 13.23
CA GLU A 353 -10.36 -10.18 14.56
C GLU A 353 -10.32 -9.04 15.59
N GLY A 354 -9.56 -7.95 15.31
CA GLY A 354 -9.41 -6.80 16.20
C GLY A 354 -8.70 -7.11 17.51
N GLY A 355 -8.78 -6.18 18.47
CA GLY A 355 -8.26 -6.34 19.83
C GLY A 355 -9.27 -6.95 20.81
N LEU A 356 -9.19 -6.50 22.06
CA LEU A 356 -10.21 -6.79 23.10
C LEU A 356 -11.39 -5.83 22.93
N TRP A 357 -12.58 -6.27 23.32
CA TRP A 357 -13.77 -5.40 23.31
C TRP A 357 -13.67 -4.25 24.32
N ASN A 358 -12.97 -4.50 25.42
CA ASN A 358 -12.67 -3.49 26.43
C ASN A 358 -11.21 -3.66 26.85
N GLY A 359 -10.41 -2.64 26.72
CA GLY A 359 -8.97 -2.68 27.03
C GLY A 359 -8.63 -3.01 28.48
N SER A 360 -9.58 -2.95 29.40
CA SER A 360 -9.43 -3.36 30.81
C SER A 360 -9.98 -4.76 31.13
N ASP A 361 -10.72 -5.39 30.20
CA ASP A 361 -11.29 -6.74 30.37
C ASP A 361 -10.63 -7.73 29.40
N SER A 362 -9.69 -8.51 29.90
CA SER A 362 -8.99 -9.53 29.10
C SER A 362 -9.87 -10.72 28.71
N SER A 363 -11.08 -10.85 29.23
CA SER A 363 -11.94 -12.01 28.97
C SER A 363 -12.68 -11.93 27.63
N THR A 364 -12.98 -10.72 27.14
CA THR A 364 -13.89 -10.52 26.01
C THR A 364 -13.14 -10.08 24.76
N ALA A 365 -13.11 -10.97 23.76
CA ALA A 365 -12.50 -10.75 22.46
C ALA A 365 -13.26 -11.55 21.38
N ASN A 366 -13.18 -11.13 20.13
CA ASN A 366 -13.64 -11.95 19.01
C ASN A 366 -12.75 -13.19 18.85
N VAL A 367 -13.37 -14.33 18.63
CA VAL A 367 -12.71 -15.62 18.39
C VAL A 367 -13.31 -16.20 17.11
N MET A 368 -12.64 -15.94 15.99
CA MET A 368 -13.16 -16.29 14.66
C MET A 368 -12.21 -17.19 13.86
N SER A 369 -10.89 -17.10 14.11
CA SER A 369 -9.87 -17.85 13.39
C SER A 369 -8.58 -17.99 14.21
N PHE A 370 -7.60 -17.10 13.96
CA PHE A 370 -6.23 -17.13 14.51
C PHE A 370 -6.22 -17.25 16.04
N ARG A 371 -7.05 -16.44 16.69
CA ARG A 371 -7.14 -16.35 18.15
C ARG A 371 -7.62 -17.66 18.77
N GLY A 372 -8.61 -18.28 18.17
CA GLY A 372 -9.15 -19.55 18.62
C GLY A 372 -8.30 -20.77 18.28
N LEU A 373 -7.39 -20.67 17.32
CA LEU A 373 -6.48 -21.75 16.92
C LEU A 373 -5.18 -21.74 17.71
N ASP A 374 -4.50 -20.55 17.82
CA ASP A 374 -3.21 -20.45 18.52
C ASP A 374 -2.88 -18.98 18.81
N ASN A 375 -3.58 -18.38 19.76
CA ASN A 375 -3.47 -16.95 20.06
C ASN A 375 -2.02 -16.46 20.29
N PRO A 376 -1.16 -17.13 21.12
CA PRO A 376 0.21 -16.67 21.38
C PRO A 376 1.14 -16.82 20.17
N THR A 377 0.78 -17.62 19.17
CA THR A 377 1.58 -17.77 17.95
C THR A 377 1.28 -16.66 16.96
N TYR A 378 0.00 -16.33 16.78
CA TYR A 378 -0.41 -15.38 15.74
C TYR A 378 -0.45 -13.94 16.20
N TYR A 379 -0.58 -13.69 17.51
CA TYR A 379 -0.63 -12.32 18.05
C TYR A 379 0.54 -12.03 18.98
N GLU A 380 1.03 -10.80 18.92
CA GLU A 380 1.97 -10.29 19.88
C GLU A 380 1.20 -9.88 21.15
N LEU A 381 1.40 -10.61 22.23
CA LEU A 381 0.72 -10.39 23.50
C LEU A 381 1.58 -9.48 24.40
N THR A 382 0.93 -8.83 25.37
CA THR A 382 1.62 -8.15 26.48
C THR A 382 2.42 -9.13 27.32
N SER A 383 3.31 -8.66 28.17
CA SER A 383 4.21 -9.51 28.96
C SER A 383 3.48 -10.45 29.92
N ASP A 384 2.27 -10.07 30.40
CA ASP A 384 1.39 -10.92 31.19
C ASP A 384 0.54 -11.89 30.34
N LYS A 385 0.63 -11.77 29.01
CA LYS A 385 -0.09 -12.55 27.99
C LYS A 385 -1.63 -12.45 28.06
N GLN A 386 -2.15 -11.47 28.77
CA GLN A 386 -3.58 -11.27 28.91
C GLN A 386 -4.16 -10.31 27.87
N PHE A 387 -3.35 -9.39 27.38
CA PHE A 387 -3.72 -8.34 26.44
C PHE A 387 -2.89 -8.43 25.16
N TYR A 388 -3.15 -7.56 24.19
CA TYR A 388 -2.42 -7.46 22.94
C TYR A 388 -1.48 -6.27 22.96
N TYR A 389 -0.26 -6.46 22.49
CA TYR A 389 0.61 -5.34 22.16
C TYR A 389 0.07 -4.68 20.90
N ASP A 390 0.05 -3.35 20.85
CA ASP A 390 -0.52 -2.59 19.74
C ASP A 390 0.31 -1.36 19.43
N ASN A 391 0.97 -1.36 18.25
CA ASN A 391 1.54 -0.18 17.62
C ASN A 391 1.00 0.00 16.19
N THR A 392 -0.17 -0.57 15.92
CA THR A 392 -0.92 -0.40 14.66
C THR A 392 -2.08 0.57 14.82
N GLY A 393 -2.59 0.75 16.03
CA GLY A 393 -3.75 1.58 16.34
C GLY A 393 -5.11 0.93 16.06
N VAL A 394 -5.11 -0.37 15.71
CA VAL A 394 -6.34 -1.10 15.31
C VAL A 394 -6.59 -2.37 16.10
N GLY A 395 -5.88 -2.54 17.22
CA GLY A 395 -6.29 -3.51 18.24
C GLY A 395 -5.43 -4.77 18.38
N GLY A 396 -4.20 -4.73 17.95
CA GLY A 396 -3.26 -5.81 18.27
C GLY A 396 -2.39 -6.24 17.09
N ASN A 397 -1.10 -6.29 17.35
CA ASN A 397 -0.13 -6.69 16.34
C ASN A 397 -0.25 -8.17 15.97
N TYR A 398 -0.19 -8.46 14.68
CA TYR A 398 0.17 -9.79 14.21
C TYR A 398 1.63 -10.08 14.59
N ASN A 399 1.95 -11.30 15.05
CA ASN A 399 3.27 -11.63 15.61
C ASN A 399 4.28 -11.93 14.50
N THR A 400 4.74 -10.91 13.82
CA THR A 400 5.55 -10.99 12.60
C THR A 400 6.94 -11.58 12.80
N TYR A 401 7.40 -11.77 14.03
CA TYR A 401 8.69 -12.43 14.31
C TYR A 401 8.55 -13.94 14.63
N LYS A 402 7.33 -14.47 14.70
CA LYS A 402 7.11 -15.92 14.86
C LYS A 402 7.23 -16.63 13.51
N PRO A 403 8.02 -17.72 13.41
CA PRO A 403 8.22 -18.44 12.13
C PRO A 403 6.90 -18.86 11.46
N VAL A 404 5.93 -19.36 12.22
CA VAL A 404 4.63 -19.79 11.69
C VAL A 404 3.82 -18.62 11.13
N ALA A 405 3.88 -17.47 11.78
CA ALA A 405 3.24 -16.25 11.30
C ALA A 405 3.93 -15.75 10.01
N GLN A 406 5.26 -15.82 9.97
CA GLN A 406 6.02 -15.51 8.75
C GLN A 406 5.74 -16.50 7.62
N ASP A 407 5.60 -17.81 7.92
CA ASP A 407 5.19 -18.81 6.93
C ASP A 407 3.89 -18.39 6.25
N MET A 408 2.90 -17.96 7.04
CA MET A 408 1.61 -17.51 6.49
C MET A 408 1.76 -16.29 5.58
N ILE A 409 2.57 -15.29 5.99
CA ILE A 409 2.85 -14.11 5.15
C ILE A 409 3.47 -14.55 3.83
N VAL A 410 4.55 -15.32 3.85
CA VAL A 410 5.26 -15.74 2.63
C VAL A 410 4.39 -16.65 1.75
N HIS A 411 3.63 -17.58 2.34
CA HIS A 411 2.73 -18.48 1.60
C HIS A 411 1.61 -17.70 0.91
N SER A 412 1.02 -16.71 1.59
CA SER A 412 -0.06 -15.91 0.99
C SER A 412 0.46 -14.98 -0.11
N LEU A 413 1.63 -14.36 0.08
CA LEU A 413 2.29 -13.58 -0.97
C LEU A 413 2.60 -14.44 -2.19
N ALA A 414 3.18 -15.64 -1.99
CA ALA A 414 3.44 -16.59 -3.07
C ALA A 414 2.15 -17.01 -3.79
N TYR A 415 1.07 -17.24 -3.04
CA TYR A 415 -0.24 -17.56 -3.65
C TYR A 415 -0.75 -16.43 -4.55
N PHE A 416 -0.73 -15.19 -4.08
CA PHE A 416 -1.13 -14.04 -4.88
C PHE A 416 -0.21 -13.83 -6.08
N GLN A 417 1.10 -13.99 -5.90
CA GLN A 417 2.10 -13.86 -6.97
C GLN A 417 1.95 -14.95 -8.04
N ASP A 418 1.93 -16.23 -7.64
CA ASP A 418 2.09 -17.35 -8.56
C ASP A 418 0.75 -17.88 -9.08
N SER A 419 -0.30 -17.85 -8.25
CA SER A 419 -1.62 -18.37 -8.61
C SER A 419 -2.58 -17.29 -9.09
N LEU A 420 -2.47 -16.07 -8.58
CA LEU A 420 -3.38 -14.97 -8.92
C LEU A 420 -2.74 -13.91 -9.83
N GLY A 421 -1.41 -13.95 -10.04
CA GLY A 421 -0.73 -13.15 -11.03
C GLY A 421 -0.25 -11.76 -10.56
N ILE A 422 -0.21 -11.50 -9.26
CA ILE A 422 0.20 -10.20 -8.71
C ILE A 422 1.69 -9.94 -8.98
N ASP A 423 2.03 -8.69 -9.36
CA ASP A 423 3.38 -8.25 -9.75
C ASP A 423 4.13 -7.58 -8.61
N GLY A 424 3.43 -7.05 -7.61
CA GLY A 424 4.02 -6.36 -6.47
C GLY A 424 3.03 -6.17 -5.33
N PHE A 425 3.58 -5.81 -4.18
CA PHE A 425 2.82 -5.59 -2.96
C PHE A 425 3.26 -4.29 -2.29
N ARG A 426 2.30 -3.48 -1.88
CA ARG A 426 2.50 -2.43 -0.89
C ARG A 426 2.12 -3.00 0.47
N PHE A 427 2.95 -2.80 1.47
CA PHE A 427 2.73 -3.32 2.81
C PHE A 427 2.33 -2.19 3.74
N ASP A 428 1.13 -2.32 4.29
CA ASP A 428 0.57 -1.41 5.28
C ASP A 428 1.36 -1.49 6.58
N LEU A 429 1.68 -0.31 7.18
CA LEU A 429 2.47 -0.18 8.41
C LEU A 429 3.68 -1.13 8.46
N ALA A 430 4.45 -1.19 7.36
CA ALA A 430 5.45 -2.22 7.11
C ALA A 430 6.59 -2.24 8.13
N SER A 431 6.80 -1.19 8.92
CA SER A 431 7.82 -1.20 9.98
C SER A 431 7.53 -2.27 11.05
N VAL A 432 6.27 -2.70 11.22
CA VAL A 432 5.89 -3.81 12.11
C VAL A 432 6.53 -5.13 11.66
N LEU A 433 6.73 -5.33 10.35
CA LEU A 433 7.38 -6.53 9.80
C LEU A 433 8.88 -6.62 10.14
N GLY A 434 9.49 -5.50 10.55
CA GLY A 434 10.88 -5.43 11.02
C GLY A 434 11.03 -5.59 12.53
N ASN A 435 9.93 -5.85 13.26
CA ASN A 435 9.97 -6.07 14.70
C ASN A 435 10.68 -7.39 15.02
N THR A 436 11.58 -7.37 16.02
CA THR A 436 12.29 -8.55 16.53
C THR A 436 11.73 -9.05 17.85
N CYS A 437 10.70 -8.38 18.39
CA CYS A 437 9.98 -8.81 19.57
C CYS A 437 8.90 -9.85 19.25
N THR A 438 8.54 -10.67 20.24
CA THR A 438 7.43 -11.62 20.15
C THR A 438 6.43 -11.46 21.28
N VAL A 439 6.76 -10.60 22.27
CA VAL A 439 5.92 -10.36 23.46
C VAL A 439 6.16 -8.94 23.96
N GLY A 440 5.16 -8.10 23.91
CA GLY A 440 5.05 -6.84 24.65
C GLY A 440 6.08 -5.77 24.35
N CYS A 441 6.73 -5.77 23.20
CA CYS A 441 7.71 -4.76 22.83
C CYS A 441 7.77 -4.56 21.30
N TYR A 442 8.30 -3.41 20.90
CA TYR A 442 8.65 -3.12 19.51
C TYR A 442 10.14 -2.78 19.41
N ASN A 443 10.86 -3.53 18.59
CA ASN A 443 12.27 -3.31 18.32
C ASN A 443 12.55 -3.55 16.83
N TYR A 444 12.56 -2.46 16.06
CA TYR A 444 12.84 -2.52 14.62
C TYR A 444 14.32 -2.80 14.36
N ASN A 445 14.60 -3.79 13.51
CA ASN A 445 15.96 -4.11 13.10
C ASN A 445 16.02 -4.63 11.66
N LYS A 446 16.38 -3.76 10.70
CA LYS A 446 16.53 -4.15 9.28
C LYS A 446 17.64 -5.13 9.01
N LEU A 447 18.62 -5.28 9.93
CA LEU A 447 19.78 -6.17 9.76
C LEU A 447 19.53 -7.57 10.29
N ASP A 448 18.47 -7.80 11.05
CA ASP A 448 18.14 -9.14 11.56
C ASP A 448 17.49 -9.99 10.46
N SER A 449 18.23 -10.99 9.98
CA SER A 449 17.77 -11.92 8.94
C SER A 449 16.54 -12.76 9.34
N GLY A 450 16.19 -12.77 10.63
CA GLY A 450 15.02 -13.46 11.16
C GLY A 450 13.73 -12.64 11.08
N THR A 451 13.77 -11.35 10.69
CA THR A 451 12.58 -10.53 10.52
C THR A 451 11.76 -10.95 9.30
N ALA A 452 10.46 -10.66 9.34
CA ALA A 452 9.59 -10.88 8.18
C ALA A 452 10.04 -10.07 6.96
N LEU A 453 10.57 -8.85 7.14
CA LEU A 453 11.12 -8.03 6.06
C LEU A 453 12.21 -8.75 5.26
N ASN A 454 13.21 -9.29 5.96
CA ASN A 454 14.32 -9.99 5.33
C ASN A 454 13.89 -11.36 4.77
N ARG A 455 12.94 -12.01 5.43
CA ARG A 455 12.42 -13.29 4.95
C ARG A 455 11.63 -13.15 3.65
N ILE A 456 10.82 -12.13 3.52
CA ILE A 456 10.03 -11.88 2.29
C ILE A 456 10.95 -11.77 1.08
N VAL A 457 11.97 -10.90 1.11
CA VAL A 457 12.88 -10.70 -0.04
C VAL A 457 13.86 -11.86 -0.26
N ARG A 458 14.07 -12.71 0.75
CA ARG A 458 14.86 -13.93 0.62
C ARG A 458 14.08 -15.06 -0.05
N ASP A 459 12.80 -15.24 0.33
CA ASP A 459 11.97 -16.38 -0.08
C ASP A 459 11.17 -16.07 -1.37
N LEU A 460 10.95 -14.80 -1.67
CA LEU A 460 10.29 -14.32 -2.88
C LEU A 460 11.25 -13.36 -3.61
N PRO A 461 11.66 -13.68 -4.84
CA PRO A 461 12.67 -12.89 -5.54
C PRO A 461 12.15 -11.49 -5.86
N ALA A 462 12.89 -10.47 -5.40
CA ALA A 462 12.65 -9.09 -5.79
C ALA A 462 12.93 -8.89 -7.29
N ARG A 463 12.19 -7.97 -7.93
CA ARG A 463 12.41 -7.64 -9.34
C ARG A 463 13.78 -6.97 -9.51
N PRO A 464 14.59 -7.40 -10.51
CA PRO A 464 15.87 -6.76 -10.79
C PRO A 464 15.73 -5.28 -11.22
N ALA A 465 16.74 -4.48 -10.94
CA ALA A 465 16.78 -3.06 -11.30
C ALA A 465 16.59 -2.78 -12.80
N GLY A 466 17.03 -3.70 -13.66
CA GLY A 466 16.85 -3.62 -15.12
C GLY A 466 15.52 -4.15 -15.64
N GLY A 467 14.63 -4.57 -14.73
CA GLY A 467 13.42 -5.30 -15.09
C GLY A 467 13.67 -6.81 -15.20
N GLY A 468 12.64 -7.54 -15.59
CA GLY A 468 12.66 -9.00 -15.65
C GLY A 468 11.58 -9.62 -14.75
N THR A 469 11.73 -10.90 -14.47
CA THR A 469 10.85 -11.62 -13.53
C THR A 469 11.19 -11.23 -12.09
N GLY A 470 10.22 -11.30 -11.19
CA GLY A 470 10.36 -10.95 -9.77
C GLY A 470 9.19 -10.09 -9.30
N THR A 471 9.23 -9.73 -8.04
CA THR A 471 8.16 -9.01 -7.34
C THR A 471 8.64 -7.63 -6.91
N ASP A 472 7.79 -6.62 -7.07
CA ASP A 472 8.05 -5.27 -6.56
C ASP A 472 7.52 -5.19 -5.10
N PHE A 473 8.39 -4.93 -4.13
CA PHE A 473 8.02 -4.76 -2.72
C PHE A 473 8.10 -3.30 -2.32
N ILE A 474 6.98 -2.76 -1.84
CA ILE A 474 6.83 -1.36 -1.46
C ILE A 474 6.38 -1.33 0.01
N ALA A 475 7.10 -0.60 0.84
CA ALA A 475 6.77 -0.43 2.25
C ALA A 475 6.06 0.90 2.49
N GLU A 476 5.04 0.89 3.32
CA GLU A 476 4.69 2.06 4.12
C GLU A 476 5.62 2.06 5.35
N PRO A 477 6.64 2.94 5.39
CA PRO A 477 7.76 2.77 6.30
C PRO A 477 7.54 3.40 7.67
N TRP A 478 6.36 3.26 8.26
CA TRP A 478 6.02 3.72 9.61
C TRP A 478 4.98 2.82 10.30
N ALA A 479 4.70 3.10 11.56
CA ALA A 479 3.63 2.58 12.40
C ALA A 479 3.41 3.58 13.55
N ILE A 480 2.60 3.24 14.54
CA ILE A 480 2.36 4.09 15.71
C ILE A 480 3.44 3.83 16.79
N GLY A 481 3.82 4.90 17.50
CA GLY A 481 4.74 4.82 18.63
C GLY A 481 6.18 5.19 18.32
N GLY A 482 7.02 5.14 19.34
CA GLY A 482 8.44 5.53 19.24
C GLY A 482 9.26 4.59 18.36
N ASN A 483 10.18 5.17 17.59
CA ASN A 483 11.08 4.42 16.68
C ASN A 483 10.36 3.63 15.57
N SER A 484 9.17 4.05 15.18
CA SER A 484 8.41 3.38 14.12
C SER A 484 8.50 4.05 12.74
N PHE A 485 8.93 5.31 12.66
CA PHE A 485 9.18 6.01 11.40
C PHE A 485 10.53 5.58 10.83
N GLN A 486 10.52 4.80 9.74
CA GLN A 486 11.68 4.10 9.19
C GLN A 486 11.95 4.47 7.72
N VAL A 487 11.52 5.63 7.25
CA VAL A 487 11.83 6.11 5.89
C VAL A 487 13.34 6.16 5.68
N GLY A 488 13.82 5.52 4.62
CA GLY A 488 15.24 5.34 4.34
C GLY A 488 15.90 4.18 5.08
N ASN A 489 15.15 3.37 5.84
CA ASN A 489 15.73 2.37 6.73
C ASN A 489 15.18 0.93 6.51
N PHE A 490 14.74 0.60 5.30
CA PHE A 490 14.37 -0.77 4.94
C PHE A 490 15.57 -1.51 4.30
N PRO A 491 15.59 -2.85 4.32
CA PRO A 491 16.66 -3.61 3.70
C PRO A 491 16.63 -3.54 2.17
N ALA A 492 17.72 -3.95 1.52
CA ALA A 492 17.78 -4.10 0.08
C ALA A 492 16.65 -5.00 -0.46
N GLY A 493 16.13 -4.69 -1.64
CA GLY A 493 14.95 -5.34 -2.24
C GLY A 493 13.63 -4.65 -1.93
N TRP A 494 13.61 -3.70 -0.98
CA TRP A 494 12.44 -2.89 -0.66
C TRP A 494 12.51 -1.51 -1.28
N SER A 495 11.38 -1.04 -1.79
CA SER A 495 11.08 0.36 -2.07
C SER A 495 10.17 0.91 -0.97
N GLU A 496 10.13 2.22 -0.79
CA GLU A 496 9.41 2.85 0.31
C GLU A 496 8.55 4.01 -0.18
N TRP A 497 7.36 4.14 0.34
CA TRP A 497 6.63 5.41 0.28
C TRP A 497 7.46 6.49 0.95
N ASN A 498 7.92 7.47 0.16
CA ASN A 498 8.79 8.52 0.66
C ASN A 498 7.99 9.66 1.33
N GLY A 499 7.66 9.47 2.61
CA GLY A 499 6.97 10.48 3.40
C GLY A 499 7.75 11.79 3.52
N THR A 500 9.08 11.72 3.53
CA THR A 500 9.94 12.93 3.56
C THR A 500 9.82 13.72 2.24
N TYR A 501 9.75 13.04 1.10
CA TYR A 501 9.47 13.69 -0.20
C TYR A 501 8.15 14.44 -0.16
N ARG A 502 7.08 13.76 0.27
CA ARG A 502 5.73 14.33 0.40
C ARG A 502 5.73 15.59 1.26
N ASP A 503 6.30 15.48 2.44
CA ASP A 503 6.20 16.55 3.45
C ASP A 503 7.05 17.76 3.06
N SER A 504 8.30 17.58 2.63
CA SER A 504 9.15 18.69 2.17
C SER A 504 8.51 19.50 1.05
N LEU A 505 7.91 18.84 0.06
CA LEU A 505 7.29 19.55 -1.06
C LEU A 505 5.97 20.22 -0.71
N ARG A 506 5.17 19.61 0.17
CA ARG A 506 3.94 20.25 0.67
C ARG A 506 4.25 21.47 1.54
N GLU A 507 5.27 21.38 2.40
CA GLU A 507 5.71 22.48 3.25
C GLU A 507 6.20 23.64 2.41
N ASP A 508 7.08 23.41 1.44
CA ASP A 508 7.56 24.47 0.55
C ASP A 508 6.44 25.17 -0.22
N GLN A 509 5.49 24.40 -0.78
CA GLN A 509 4.40 24.97 -1.56
C GLN A 509 3.37 25.74 -0.72
N ASN A 510 3.04 25.22 0.48
CA ASN A 510 1.86 25.64 1.21
C ASN A 510 2.16 26.35 2.53
N GLN A 511 3.39 26.23 3.07
CA GLN A 511 3.79 26.78 4.36
C GLN A 511 4.93 27.80 4.24
N LEU A 512 5.10 28.40 3.06
CA LEU A 512 6.14 29.38 2.78
C LEU A 512 6.13 30.52 3.82
N GLY A 513 7.29 30.75 4.44
CA GLY A 513 7.45 31.74 5.51
C GLY A 513 7.14 31.23 6.92
N THR A 514 6.66 30.00 7.08
CA THR A 514 6.41 29.37 8.39
C THR A 514 7.30 28.17 8.66
N VAL A 515 7.89 27.57 7.62
CA VAL A 515 8.84 26.46 7.67
C VAL A 515 10.12 26.79 6.95
N SER A 516 11.17 26.04 7.26
CA SER A 516 12.54 26.31 6.78
C SER A 516 13.02 25.27 5.78
N VAL A 517 12.20 24.93 4.78
CA VAL A 517 12.63 24.05 3.69
C VAL A 517 13.69 24.77 2.87
N THR A 518 14.87 24.16 2.74
CA THR A 518 16.00 24.74 2.02
C THR A 518 16.01 24.29 0.56
N PRO A 519 16.65 25.03 -0.36
CA PRO A 519 16.89 24.56 -1.72
C PRO A 519 17.67 23.24 -1.78
N GLY A 520 18.55 22.98 -0.81
CA GLY A 520 19.30 21.73 -0.71
C GLY A 520 18.40 20.54 -0.39
N GLU A 521 17.41 20.74 0.46
CA GLU A 521 16.39 19.71 0.75
C GLU A 521 15.54 19.42 -0.49
N LEU A 522 15.04 20.47 -1.17
CA LEU A 522 14.29 20.30 -2.41
C LEU A 522 15.13 19.59 -3.49
N ALA A 523 16.39 19.98 -3.64
CA ALA A 523 17.31 19.35 -4.60
C ALA A 523 17.49 17.85 -4.31
N ASN A 524 17.64 17.46 -3.04
CA ASN A 524 17.69 16.04 -2.66
C ASN A 524 16.40 15.30 -3.05
N ARG A 525 15.23 15.91 -2.78
CA ARG A 525 13.93 15.28 -3.16
C ARG A 525 13.82 15.11 -4.67
N PHE A 526 14.12 16.17 -5.44
CA PHE A 526 14.04 16.11 -6.92
C PHE A 526 15.06 15.15 -7.54
N ALA A 527 16.24 15.00 -6.93
CA ALA A 527 17.30 14.11 -7.41
C ALA A 527 17.19 12.65 -6.95
N GLY A 528 16.11 12.26 -6.25
CA GLY A 528 15.84 10.88 -5.87
C GLY A 528 16.18 10.51 -4.42
N SER A 529 16.33 11.52 -3.53
CA SER A 529 16.52 11.33 -2.08
C SER A 529 17.72 10.45 -1.71
N SER A 530 18.90 10.81 -2.25
CA SER A 530 20.15 10.06 -1.99
C SER A 530 20.56 10.05 -0.53
N ASP A 531 20.14 11.05 0.24
CA ASP A 531 20.31 11.14 1.70
C ASP A 531 19.55 10.04 2.47
N LEU A 532 18.55 9.42 1.86
CA LEU A 532 17.74 8.35 2.43
C LEU A 532 18.11 6.95 1.92
N TYR A 533 18.56 6.85 0.65
CA TYR A 533 18.70 5.57 -0.03
C TYR A 533 20.12 5.30 -0.54
N GLY A 534 21.01 6.29 -0.49
CA GLY A 534 22.33 6.17 -1.10
C GLY A 534 23.37 5.42 -0.25
N ASP A 535 23.17 5.34 1.06
CA ASP A 535 24.10 4.76 2.03
C ASP A 535 24.06 3.23 2.13
N ASP A 536 22.96 2.60 1.68
CA ASP A 536 22.75 1.16 1.78
C ASP A 536 22.66 0.46 0.40
N GLY A 537 23.09 1.15 -0.66
CA GLY A 537 23.15 0.61 -2.02
C GLY A 537 21.81 0.64 -2.77
N ARG A 538 20.75 1.16 -2.16
CA ARG A 538 19.49 1.41 -2.87
C ARG A 538 19.64 2.54 -3.88
N ARG A 539 18.65 2.75 -4.72
CA ARG A 539 18.70 3.61 -5.91
C ARG A 539 17.58 4.66 -5.87
N PRO A 540 17.59 5.69 -6.73
CA PRO A 540 16.53 6.70 -6.77
C PRO A 540 15.12 6.09 -6.85
N TRP A 541 14.96 5.01 -7.61
CA TRP A 541 13.69 4.34 -7.87
C TRP A 541 13.16 3.52 -6.67
N ASN A 542 13.94 3.32 -5.60
CA ASN A 542 13.43 2.79 -4.33
C ASN A 542 12.60 3.83 -3.57
N SER A 543 12.71 5.12 -3.96
CA SER A 543 11.81 6.17 -3.51
C SER A 543 10.50 6.11 -4.32
N ILE A 544 9.43 5.63 -3.70
CA ILE A 544 8.08 5.82 -4.24
C ILE A 544 7.64 7.22 -3.86
N ASN A 545 7.72 8.11 -4.83
CA ASN A 545 7.37 9.52 -4.67
C ASN A 545 5.86 9.69 -4.75
N PHE A 546 5.27 10.44 -3.83
CA PHE A 546 3.84 10.77 -3.86
C PHE A 546 3.58 12.14 -3.22
N MET A 547 2.54 12.80 -3.67
CA MET A 547 2.05 14.05 -3.07
C MET A 547 0.88 13.78 -2.13
N VAL A 548 0.04 12.81 -2.46
CA VAL A 548 -1.13 12.36 -1.71
C VAL A 548 -1.28 10.85 -1.86
N ALA A 549 -2.00 10.22 -0.94
CA ALA A 549 -2.37 8.81 -0.96
C ALA A 549 -3.85 8.68 -0.56
N HIS A 550 -4.36 7.45 -0.45
CA HIS A 550 -5.74 7.20 -0.01
C HIS A 550 -6.05 7.81 1.37
N ASP A 551 -5.06 7.79 2.27
CA ASP A 551 -5.10 8.39 3.60
C ASP A 551 -4.54 9.83 3.56
N GLY A 552 -5.39 10.79 3.68
CA GLY A 552 -5.05 12.20 3.56
C GLY A 552 -5.97 12.95 2.60
N PHE A 553 -5.60 14.17 2.27
CA PHE A 553 -6.33 14.94 1.27
C PHE A 553 -6.11 14.37 -0.14
N THR A 554 -7.13 14.50 -1.00
CA THR A 554 -6.92 14.41 -2.46
C THR A 554 -5.99 15.51 -2.94
N LEU A 555 -5.41 15.36 -4.13
CA LEU A 555 -4.54 16.41 -4.69
C LEU A 555 -5.25 17.78 -4.76
N LYS A 556 -6.53 17.79 -5.13
CA LYS A 556 -7.32 19.02 -5.14
C LYS A 556 -7.54 19.59 -3.74
N ASP A 557 -7.90 18.74 -2.77
CA ASP A 557 -8.20 19.19 -1.40
C ASP A 557 -6.95 19.69 -0.68
N LEU A 558 -5.76 19.13 -0.97
CA LEU A 558 -4.47 19.62 -0.47
C LEU A 558 -4.23 21.10 -0.78
N TYR A 559 -4.72 21.57 -1.94
CA TYR A 559 -4.55 22.95 -2.40
C TYR A 559 -5.85 23.78 -2.36
N SER A 560 -6.92 23.25 -1.76
CA SER A 560 -8.17 23.99 -1.62
C SER A 560 -8.74 24.00 -0.20
N CYS A 561 -8.04 23.36 0.76
CA CYS A 561 -8.47 23.27 2.15
C CYS A 561 -7.38 23.79 3.09
N ASN A 562 -7.78 24.52 4.14
CA ASN A 562 -6.88 24.99 5.19
C ASN A 562 -6.85 24.04 6.40
N GLY A 563 -7.69 23.04 6.42
CA GLY A 563 -7.77 22.03 7.46
C GLY A 563 -8.79 20.93 7.13
N LYS A 564 -8.73 19.83 7.85
CA LYS A 564 -9.65 18.70 7.63
C LYS A 564 -11.07 19.02 8.07
N ASN A 565 -12.04 18.41 7.37
CA ASN A 565 -13.45 18.48 7.68
C ASN A 565 -14.09 17.09 7.59
N ASN A 566 -13.81 16.23 8.58
CA ASN A 566 -14.23 14.83 8.57
C ASN A 566 -15.65 14.63 9.12
N ASN A 567 -16.17 15.56 9.94
CA ASN A 567 -17.51 15.48 10.55
C ASN A 567 -18.65 15.96 9.64
N GLN A 568 -18.46 15.87 8.32
CA GLN A 568 -19.48 16.28 7.37
C GLN A 568 -20.64 15.30 7.35
N THR A 569 -21.78 15.76 6.85
CA THR A 569 -22.90 14.88 6.57
C THR A 569 -22.63 14.04 5.31
N TRP A 570 -23.31 12.92 5.21
CA TRP A 570 -23.31 12.09 4.00
C TRP A 570 -23.62 12.95 2.74
N PRO A 571 -22.94 12.79 1.62
CA PRO A 571 -22.05 11.69 1.25
C PRO A 571 -20.55 11.95 1.51
N TYR A 572 -20.15 13.00 2.20
CA TYR A 572 -18.75 13.38 2.45
C TYR A 572 -18.19 12.88 3.79
N GLY A 573 -19.02 12.30 4.61
CA GLY A 573 -18.73 11.81 5.95
C GLY A 573 -20.02 11.34 6.64
N PRO A 574 -20.03 11.19 7.97
CA PRO A 574 -18.92 11.48 8.87
C PRO A 574 -17.84 10.38 8.85
N SER A 575 -16.59 10.77 9.13
CA SER A 575 -15.49 9.89 9.47
C SER A 575 -14.71 10.47 10.64
N ASP A 576 -13.90 9.67 11.29
CA ASP A 576 -13.06 10.10 12.42
C ASP A 576 -11.56 10.00 12.07
N GLY A 577 -10.68 10.35 13.00
CA GLY A 577 -9.23 10.29 12.80
C GLY A 577 -8.69 11.26 11.75
N GLY A 578 -7.73 10.76 10.96
CA GLY A 578 -6.99 11.55 9.96
C GLY A 578 -5.95 12.50 10.55
N ASN A 579 -4.92 12.81 9.76
CA ASN A 579 -3.83 13.66 10.21
C ASN A 579 -4.29 15.12 10.41
N ASP A 580 -3.84 15.77 11.49
CA ASP A 580 -4.07 17.20 11.73
C ASP A 580 -3.02 18.08 11.03
N THR A 581 -1.82 17.56 10.79
CA THR A 581 -0.73 18.26 10.10
C THR A 581 -0.70 17.82 8.64
N ASN A 582 -1.42 18.51 7.78
CA ASN A 582 -1.54 18.15 6.36
C ASN A 582 -0.67 18.98 5.43
N TYR A 583 -0.08 20.06 5.93
CA TYR A 583 0.63 21.06 5.11
C TYR A 583 -0.22 21.53 3.92
N SER A 584 -1.50 21.76 4.16
CA SER A 584 -2.47 22.18 3.14
C SER A 584 -2.72 23.68 3.18
N TRP A 585 -3.12 24.24 2.05
CA TRP A 585 -3.50 25.65 1.93
C TRP A 585 -4.46 25.85 0.76
N ASP A 586 -5.51 26.66 0.96
CA ASP A 586 -6.53 26.96 -0.04
C ASP A 586 -6.10 27.98 -1.13
N GLN A 587 -4.81 28.33 -1.17
CA GLN A 587 -4.24 29.28 -2.13
C GLN A 587 -4.96 30.63 -2.12
N GLY A 588 -5.41 31.07 -0.91
CA GLY A 588 -6.18 32.31 -0.75
C GLY A 588 -7.59 32.27 -1.33
N GLY A 589 -8.15 31.08 -1.51
CA GLY A 589 -9.49 30.86 -2.08
C GLY A 589 -9.60 31.09 -3.60
N ILE A 590 -8.46 31.26 -4.30
CA ILE A 590 -8.46 31.56 -5.75
C ILE A 590 -8.38 30.24 -6.56
N ALA A 591 -9.45 29.86 -7.23
CA ALA A 591 -9.57 28.59 -7.93
C ALA A 591 -8.48 28.36 -9.02
N ALA A 592 -8.05 29.41 -9.72
CA ALA A 592 -6.97 29.30 -10.70
C ALA A 592 -5.60 29.00 -10.03
N ASP A 593 -5.35 29.60 -8.86
CA ASP A 593 -4.12 29.33 -8.08
C ASP A 593 -4.15 27.95 -7.44
N GLN A 594 -5.32 27.47 -6.98
CA GLN A 594 -5.51 26.10 -6.51
C GLN A 594 -5.15 25.08 -7.61
N ARG A 595 -5.65 25.28 -8.84
CA ARG A 595 -5.34 24.43 -9.98
C ARG A 595 -3.86 24.54 -10.41
N LYS A 596 -3.26 25.72 -10.30
CA LYS A 596 -1.83 25.91 -10.54
C LYS A 596 -0.98 25.14 -9.53
N ALA A 597 -1.31 25.23 -8.25
CA ALA A 597 -0.63 24.49 -7.19
C ALA A 597 -0.76 22.97 -7.37
N ALA A 598 -1.93 22.47 -7.77
CA ALA A 598 -2.13 21.07 -8.10
C ALA A 598 -1.28 20.63 -9.32
N ARG A 599 -1.16 21.48 -10.36
CA ARG A 599 -0.25 21.24 -11.49
C ARG A 599 1.21 21.19 -11.05
N ASN A 600 1.64 22.06 -10.15
CA ASN A 600 3.00 22.01 -9.59
C ASN A 600 3.24 20.70 -8.83
N GLY A 601 2.33 20.30 -7.93
CA GLY A 601 2.45 19.06 -7.18
C GLY A 601 2.59 17.83 -8.10
N LEU A 602 1.77 17.75 -9.14
CA LEU A 602 1.87 16.67 -10.13
C LEU A 602 3.14 16.78 -10.98
N SER A 603 3.60 18.02 -11.28
CA SER A 603 4.85 18.24 -12.02
C SER A 603 6.06 17.81 -11.20
N PHE A 604 6.12 18.13 -9.92
CA PHE A 604 7.19 17.64 -9.05
C PHE A 604 7.25 16.12 -9.10
N LEU A 605 6.13 15.48 -8.91
CA LEU A 605 6.03 14.01 -8.90
C LEU A 605 6.56 13.38 -10.20
N LEU A 606 6.15 13.90 -11.34
CA LEU A 606 6.49 13.33 -12.65
C LEU A 606 7.85 13.78 -13.21
N LEU A 607 8.45 14.84 -12.65
CA LEU A 607 9.74 15.36 -13.11
C LEU A 607 10.91 14.99 -12.19
N SER A 608 10.65 14.51 -10.97
CA SER A 608 11.68 14.05 -10.05
C SER A 608 12.21 12.67 -10.43
N ALA A 609 13.47 12.40 -10.08
CA ALA A 609 13.98 11.03 -10.01
C ALA A 609 13.24 10.24 -8.91
N GLY A 610 13.04 8.95 -9.13
CA GLY A 610 12.21 8.08 -8.27
C GLY A 610 11.06 7.47 -9.05
N THR A 611 10.26 6.65 -8.39
CA THR A 611 9.06 6.02 -8.97
C THR A 611 7.83 6.81 -8.54
N PRO A 612 7.12 7.48 -9.46
CA PRO A 612 5.96 8.30 -9.10
C PRO A 612 4.72 7.45 -8.84
N MET A 613 3.99 7.82 -7.80
CA MET A 613 2.65 7.31 -7.49
C MET A 613 1.67 8.47 -7.33
N PHE A 614 0.49 8.38 -7.93
CA PHE A 614 -0.62 9.31 -7.71
C PHE A 614 -1.93 8.55 -7.51
N THR A 615 -2.86 9.20 -6.81
CA THR A 615 -4.10 8.55 -6.37
C THR A 615 -5.21 8.71 -7.41
N GLY A 616 -6.03 7.69 -7.54
CA GLY A 616 -7.15 7.66 -8.47
C GLY A 616 -8.06 8.87 -8.34
N GLY A 617 -8.23 9.59 -9.47
CA GLY A 617 -9.01 10.82 -9.56
C GLY A 617 -8.19 12.10 -9.38
N ASP A 618 -6.93 12.05 -8.98
CA ASP A 618 -6.07 13.24 -8.93
C ASP A 618 -5.95 13.90 -10.31
N GLU A 619 -5.84 13.09 -11.36
CA GLU A 619 -5.82 13.57 -12.75
C GLU A 619 -7.12 14.25 -13.18
N MET A 620 -8.18 14.08 -12.42
CA MET A 620 -9.50 14.67 -12.64
C MET A 620 -9.89 15.71 -11.58
N LEU A 621 -8.96 16.14 -10.74
CA LEU A 621 -9.22 17.04 -9.61
C LEU A 621 -10.36 16.53 -8.71
N ARG A 622 -10.33 15.24 -8.35
CA ARG A 622 -11.26 14.65 -7.38
C ARG A 622 -11.18 15.39 -6.04
N SER A 623 -12.31 15.59 -5.39
CA SER A 623 -12.40 16.21 -4.07
C SER A 623 -13.40 15.45 -3.21
N ILE A 624 -13.08 15.30 -1.95
CA ILE A 624 -13.97 14.76 -0.91
C ILE A 624 -14.31 15.90 0.08
N ASN A 625 -14.28 17.12 -0.42
CA ASN A 625 -14.66 18.32 0.32
C ASN A 625 -13.93 18.45 1.66
N CYS A 626 -12.60 18.31 1.64
CA CYS A 626 -11.72 18.38 2.80
C CYS A 626 -11.85 17.24 3.83
N ASN A 627 -12.49 16.12 3.49
CA ASN A 627 -12.35 14.92 4.30
C ASN A 627 -10.99 14.26 3.99
N ASN A 628 -10.14 14.08 5.00
CA ASN A 628 -8.81 13.48 4.82
C ASN A 628 -8.69 12.08 5.41
N ASN A 629 -9.82 11.44 5.78
CA ASN A 629 -9.82 10.06 6.28
C ASN A 629 -11.14 9.33 5.96
N PRO A 630 -11.51 9.21 4.69
CA PRO A 630 -12.81 8.65 4.29
C PRO A 630 -12.84 7.11 4.29
N TYR A 631 -12.18 6.47 5.27
CA TYR A 631 -12.01 5.01 5.36
C TYR A 631 -13.34 4.23 5.44
N ASN A 632 -14.39 4.88 5.91
CA ASN A 632 -15.74 4.34 6.11
C ASN A 632 -16.78 4.98 5.20
N VAL A 633 -16.36 5.77 4.19
CA VAL A 633 -17.27 6.54 3.35
C VAL A 633 -17.44 5.84 2.00
N ASP A 634 -18.30 4.83 1.93
CA ASP A 634 -18.70 4.18 0.68
C ASP A 634 -19.80 4.99 -0.02
N SER A 635 -19.41 6.05 -0.71
CA SER A 635 -20.35 7.03 -1.29
C SER A 635 -19.93 7.56 -2.64
N SER A 636 -20.90 8.15 -3.34
CA SER A 636 -20.65 8.83 -4.63
C SER A 636 -19.66 10.00 -4.55
N ALA A 637 -19.41 10.56 -3.38
CA ALA A 637 -18.38 11.58 -3.19
C ALA A 637 -16.96 10.98 -3.18
N ASN A 638 -16.83 9.75 -2.70
CA ASN A 638 -15.53 9.05 -2.64
C ASN A 638 -15.21 8.24 -3.90
N TRP A 639 -16.23 7.76 -4.63
CA TRP A 639 -16.04 7.05 -5.90
C TRP A 639 -15.62 8.00 -7.02
N LEU A 640 -14.87 7.50 -8.01
CA LEU A 640 -14.42 8.32 -9.14
C LEU A 640 -15.61 8.80 -9.99
N ASN A 641 -15.60 10.08 -10.32
CA ASN A 641 -16.62 10.69 -11.17
C ASN A 641 -16.06 10.97 -12.57
N TYR A 642 -16.66 10.39 -13.58
CA TYR A 642 -16.24 10.52 -14.98
C TYR A 642 -16.98 11.62 -15.76
N SER A 643 -17.94 12.30 -15.12
CA SER A 643 -18.60 13.48 -15.69
C SER A 643 -17.78 14.74 -15.41
N LEU A 644 -16.80 15.00 -16.27
CA LEU A 644 -15.80 16.04 -16.07
C LEU A 644 -16.27 17.39 -16.64
N ASN A 645 -16.05 18.47 -15.90
CA ASN A 645 -16.14 19.83 -16.41
C ASN A 645 -14.88 20.22 -17.23
N THR A 646 -14.87 21.44 -17.77
CA THR A 646 -13.76 21.94 -18.60
C THR A 646 -12.42 21.94 -17.86
N ASP A 647 -12.37 22.42 -16.61
CA ASP A 647 -11.14 22.48 -15.82
C ASP A 647 -10.59 21.09 -15.51
N GLN A 648 -11.46 20.16 -15.16
CA GLN A 648 -11.11 18.76 -14.93
C GLN A 648 -10.60 18.06 -16.20
N THR A 649 -11.23 18.31 -17.33
CA THR A 649 -10.80 17.80 -18.64
C THR A 649 -9.45 18.36 -19.04
N ASN A 650 -9.22 19.65 -18.82
CA ASN A 650 -7.94 20.30 -19.06
C ASN A 650 -6.83 19.71 -18.15
N PHE A 651 -7.13 19.51 -16.87
CA PHE A 651 -6.19 18.94 -15.91
C PHE A 651 -5.83 17.49 -16.27
N LYS A 652 -6.81 16.69 -16.66
CA LYS A 652 -6.58 15.32 -17.14
C LYS A 652 -5.68 15.29 -18.38
N THR A 653 -5.91 16.20 -19.31
CA THR A 653 -5.07 16.34 -20.51
C THR A 653 -3.65 16.76 -20.13
N PHE A 654 -3.47 17.66 -19.18
CA PHE A 654 -2.19 18.05 -18.63
C PHE A 654 -1.45 16.84 -18.04
N THR A 655 -2.14 16.08 -17.18
CA THR A 655 -1.60 14.86 -16.56
C THR A 655 -1.14 13.85 -17.62
N GLN A 656 -2.00 13.52 -18.57
CA GLN A 656 -1.71 12.56 -19.64
C GLN A 656 -0.47 12.96 -20.46
N ARG A 657 -0.34 14.23 -20.79
CA ARG A 657 0.79 14.74 -21.56
C ARG A 657 2.07 14.79 -20.75
N LEU A 658 1.98 15.13 -19.46
CA LEU A 658 3.17 15.15 -18.60
C LEU A 658 3.67 13.73 -18.29
N VAL A 659 2.77 12.77 -18.15
CA VAL A 659 3.08 11.33 -18.09
C VAL A 659 3.79 10.88 -19.37
N ALA A 660 3.26 11.27 -20.53
CA ALA A 660 3.89 10.96 -21.83
C ALA A 660 5.28 11.59 -21.94
N PHE A 661 5.45 12.83 -21.47
CA PHE A 661 6.75 13.50 -21.41
C PHE A 661 7.75 12.72 -20.55
N ARG A 662 7.39 12.35 -19.31
CA ARG A 662 8.26 11.52 -18.47
C ARG A 662 8.66 10.22 -19.15
N LYS A 663 7.72 9.54 -19.81
CA LYS A 663 7.99 8.25 -20.52
C LYS A 663 8.92 8.45 -21.71
N ALA A 664 8.84 9.57 -22.41
CA ALA A 664 9.69 9.88 -23.56
C ALA A 664 11.11 10.28 -23.15
N HIS A 665 11.32 10.73 -21.92
CA HIS A 665 12.58 11.27 -21.45
C HIS A 665 13.24 10.37 -20.39
N PRO A 666 14.13 9.44 -20.78
CA PRO A 666 14.82 8.55 -19.84
C PRO A 666 15.72 9.31 -18.85
N ALA A 667 16.16 10.51 -19.19
CA ALA A 667 16.93 11.38 -18.29
C ALA A 667 16.19 11.69 -16.97
N LEU A 668 14.85 11.63 -16.94
CA LEU A 668 14.05 11.81 -15.73
C LEU A 668 13.93 10.52 -14.89
N ARG A 669 14.44 9.39 -15.38
CA ARG A 669 14.28 8.06 -14.77
C ARG A 669 15.64 7.35 -14.64
N PRO A 670 16.62 7.96 -13.97
CA PRO A 670 17.97 7.42 -13.86
C PRO A 670 17.97 6.09 -13.08
N VAL A 671 18.88 5.19 -13.47
CA VAL A 671 19.12 3.94 -12.72
C VAL A 671 19.89 4.23 -11.44
N ASN A 672 20.88 5.13 -11.48
CA ASN A 672 21.70 5.56 -10.36
C ASN A 672 21.37 7.00 -10.00
N PHE A 673 21.77 7.44 -8.80
CA PHE A 673 21.71 8.85 -8.48
C PHE A 673 22.54 9.68 -9.46
N TYR A 674 22.03 10.87 -9.79
CA TYR A 674 22.75 11.76 -10.69
C TYR A 674 24.11 12.12 -10.11
N SER A 675 25.10 12.15 -10.96
CA SER A 675 26.42 12.72 -10.62
C SER A 675 26.45 14.22 -10.94
N GLY A 676 27.28 14.94 -10.21
CA GLY A 676 27.56 16.34 -10.49
C GLY A 676 28.71 16.56 -11.49
N VAL A 677 29.07 15.53 -12.27
CA VAL A 677 30.20 15.56 -13.21
C VAL A 677 29.74 15.17 -14.61
N ASP A 678 30.55 15.57 -15.61
CA ASP A 678 30.44 15.14 -17.01
C ASP A 678 31.02 13.72 -17.13
N ASN A 679 30.20 12.72 -17.47
CA ASN A 679 30.61 11.32 -17.60
C ASN A 679 30.83 10.91 -19.06
N ASN A 680 30.43 11.75 -20.06
CA ASN A 680 30.51 11.39 -21.49
C ASN A 680 31.44 12.29 -22.26
N GLY A 681 32.10 13.30 -21.64
CA GLY A 681 33.08 14.16 -22.20
C GLY A 681 32.50 15.30 -23.07
N ASN A 682 31.24 15.66 -22.86
CA ASN A 682 30.57 16.70 -23.65
C ASN A 682 30.58 18.09 -22.99
N VAL A 683 31.30 18.27 -21.87
CA VAL A 683 31.42 19.44 -21.01
C VAL A 683 30.16 19.89 -20.31
N MET A 684 29.12 19.02 -20.29
CA MET A 684 27.90 19.23 -19.50
C MET A 684 27.86 18.23 -18.35
N GLU A 685 27.69 18.69 -17.14
CA GLU A 685 27.49 17.81 -16.00
C GLU A 685 26.16 17.07 -16.11
N GLN A 686 26.14 15.84 -15.68
CA GLN A 686 24.94 15.00 -15.72
C GLN A 686 23.72 15.66 -15.06
N LEU A 687 23.93 16.33 -13.92
CA LEU A 687 22.97 17.21 -13.24
C LEU A 687 23.68 18.46 -12.72
N ARG A 688 23.11 19.63 -13.01
CA ARG A 688 23.59 20.92 -12.49
C ARG A 688 22.45 21.76 -11.96
N TRP A 689 22.66 22.36 -10.79
CA TRP A 689 21.71 23.25 -10.13
C TRP A 689 22.06 24.72 -10.36
N PHE A 690 21.04 25.56 -10.50
CA PHE A 690 21.15 26.96 -10.78
C PHE A 690 20.29 27.83 -9.85
N LYS A 691 20.79 29.02 -9.54
CA LYS A 691 19.99 30.12 -9.01
C LYS A 691 19.17 30.76 -10.13
N ALA A 692 18.21 31.62 -9.78
CA ALA A 692 17.36 32.28 -10.76
C ALA A 692 18.16 33.17 -11.73
N ASP A 693 19.25 33.80 -11.29
CA ASP A 693 20.11 34.63 -12.12
C ASP A 693 20.96 33.85 -13.14
N GLY A 694 20.85 32.53 -13.15
CA GLY A 694 21.59 31.63 -14.03
C GLY A 694 22.98 31.24 -13.50
N SER A 695 23.43 31.78 -12.38
CA SER A 695 24.64 31.33 -11.71
C SER A 695 24.46 29.94 -11.09
N VAL A 696 25.57 29.21 -11.00
CA VAL A 696 25.56 27.87 -10.40
C VAL A 696 25.24 27.98 -8.90
N ALA A 697 24.35 27.14 -8.42
CA ALA A 697 24.00 27.03 -7.01
C ALA A 697 25.22 26.54 -6.21
N ASP A 698 25.49 27.19 -5.09
CA ASP A 698 26.57 26.88 -4.18
C ASP A 698 26.05 26.45 -2.80
N SER A 699 26.94 26.03 -1.92
CA SER A 699 26.59 25.59 -0.57
C SER A 699 25.86 26.65 0.26
N THR A 700 26.17 27.95 0.04
CA THR A 700 25.45 29.03 0.72
C THR A 700 24.01 29.09 0.29
N PHE A 701 23.76 28.99 -1.03
CA PHE A 701 22.39 28.94 -1.57
C PHE A 701 21.62 27.70 -1.07
N PHE A 702 22.23 26.53 -1.12
CA PHE A 702 21.56 25.30 -0.70
C PHE A 702 21.17 25.28 0.79
N ASN A 703 21.85 26.01 1.64
CA ASN A 703 21.58 26.07 3.07
C ASN A 703 20.79 27.33 3.50
N ASP A 704 20.37 28.18 2.58
CA ASP A 704 19.63 29.39 2.89
C ASP A 704 18.12 29.15 2.81
N PRO A 705 17.40 29.07 3.93
CA PRO A 705 15.96 28.82 3.94
C PRO A 705 15.13 29.99 3.40
N ASN A 706 15.78 31.13 3.07
CA ASN A 706 15.11 32.26 2.43
C ASN A 706 15.14 32.19 0.90
N GLN A 707 15.73 31.18 0.32
CA GLN A 707 15.73 30.97 -1.14
C GLN A 707 14.60 30.03 -1.55
N HIS A 708 13.71 30.50 -2.42
CA HIS A 708 12.54 29.74 -2.88
C HIS A 708 12.42 29.71 -4.41
N ALA A 709 13.52 29.99 -5.13
CA ALA A 709 13.58 29.89 -6.57
C ALA A 709 14.80 29.04 -6.95
N ILE A 710 14.57 27.87 -7.54
CA ILE A 710 15.61 26.91 -7.88
C ILE A 710 15.40 26.39 -9.29
N ALA A 711 16.48 26.11 -10.01
CA ALA A 711 16.41 25.43 -11.30
C ALA A 711 17.49 24.37 -11.43
N TRP A 712 17.27 23.41 -12.33
CA TRP A 712 18.23 22.36 -12.61
C TRP A 712 18.23 21.98 -14.08
N ARG A 713 19.41 21.58 -14.56
CA ARG A 713 19.61 21.06 -15.90
C ARG A 713 20.13 19.63 -15.83
N ILE A 714 19.53 18.74 -16.60
CA ILE A 714 19.95 17.36 -16.76
C ILE A 714 20.52 17.21 -18.17
N ASP A 715 21.71 16.62 -18.30
CA ASP A 715 22.27 16.22 -19.59
C ASP A 715 21.49 15.01 -20.14
N GLY A 716 20.66 15.24 -21.14
CA GLY A 716 19.90 14.16 -21.79
C GLY A 716 20.76 13.18 -22.55
N THR A 717 21.92 13.64 -23.04
CA THR A 717 22.80 12.81 -23.90
C THR A 717 23.43 11.65 -23.12
N GLU A 718 23.65 11.80 -21.81
CA GLU A 718 24.13 10.71 -20.95
C GLU A 718 23.12 9.57 -20.76
N PHE A 719 21.84 9.84 -20.99
CA PHE A 719 20.75 8.89 -20.84
C PHE A 719 20.18 8.39 -22.16
N GLY A 720 20.78 8.78 -23.30
CA GLY A 720 20.23 8.48 -24.63
C GLY A 720 18.89 9.17 -24.88
N ASP A 721 18.66 10.32 -24.24
CA ASP A 721 17.45 11.10 -24.38
C ASP A 721 17.37 11.79 -25.73
N THR A 722 16.15 12.05 -26.22
CA THR A 722 15.92 12.79 -27.47
C THR A 722 16.20 14.29 -27.33
N ALA A 723 16.08 14.83 -26.11
CA ALA A 723 16.50 16.18 -25.79
C ALA A 723 17.97 16.21 -25.38
N ALA A 724 18.76 17.14 -25.94
CA ALA A 724 20.16 17.27 -25.55
C ALA A 724 20.33 17.66 -24.09
N ALA A 725 19.40 18.45 -23.56
CA ALA A 725 19.26 18.74 -22.12
C ALA A 725 17.82 19.05 -21.77
N ILE A 726 17.49 18.81 -20.50
CA ILE A 726 16.21 19.20 -19.90
C ILE A 726 16.52 20.23 -18.80
N TYR A 727 15.85 21.37 -18.83
CA TYR A 727 15.95 22.41 -17.81
C TYR A 727 14.59 22.62 -17.15
N ILE A 728 14.56 22.60 -15.83
CA ILE A 728 13.35 22.79 -15.04
C ILE A 728 13.60 23.95 -14.09
N ALA A 729 12.67 24.91 -14.06
CA ALA A 729 12.71 26.07 -13.19
C ALA A 729 11.48 26.08 -12.28
N TYR A 730 11.68 26.25 -10.99
CA TYR A 730 10.64 26.38 -9.99
C TYR A 730 10.78 27.69 -9.22
N ASN A 731 9.69 28.44 -9.17
CA ASN A 731 9.55 29.65 -8.39
C ASN A 731 8.55 29.42 -7.24
N GLY A 732 9.02 29.23 -6.01
CA GLY A 732 8.19 29.13 -4.80
C GLY A 732 7.75 30.48 -4.23
N TRP A 733 8.33 31.61 -4.68
CA TRP A 733 7.97 32.94 -4.20
C TRP A 733 6.54 33.38 -4.56
N SER A 734 5.98 34.27 -3.75
CA SER A 734 4.69 34.92 -4.00
C SER A 734 4.74 36.04 -5.07
N GLY A 735 5.92 36.35 -5.61
CA GLY A 735 6.14 37.29 -6.72
C GLY A 735 6.71 36.57 -7.95
N ASN A 736 6.65 37.23 -9.10
CA ASN A 736 7.27 36.73 -10.33
C ASN A 736 8.80 36.77 -10.20
N VAL A 737 9.46 35.75 -10.76
CA VAL A 737 10.92 35.65 -10.79
C VAL A 737 11.39 35.46 -12.23
N ASN A 738 12.46 36.19 -12.61
CA ASN A 738 13.12 36.01 -13.89
C ASN A 738 14.21 34.96 -13.76
N PHE A 739 14.16 33.92 -14.59
CA PHE A 739 15.21 32.93 -14.70
C PHE A 739 16.06 33.17 -15.92
N THR A 740 17.39 33.23 -15.73
CA THR A 740 18.37 33.28 -16.81
C THR A 740 18.68 31.84 -17.22
N LEU A 741 18.36 31.45 -18.46
CA LEU A 741 18.55 30.10 -18.95
C LEU A 741 20.04 29.82 -19.17
N PRO A 742 20.56 28.68 -18.71
CA PRO A 742 21.94 28.28 -18.89
C PRO A 742 22.19 27.81 -20.33
N TRP A 743 23.45 27.50 -20.63
CA TRP A 743 23.86 26.95 -21.90
C TRP A 743 23.08 25.70 -22.29
N PRO A 744 22.40 25.67 -23.47
CA PRO A 744 21.52 24.56 -23.88
C PRO A 744 22.24 23.38 -24.54
N PHE A 745 23.56 23.43 -24.75
CA PHE A 745 24.40 22.57 -25.56
C PHE A 745 24.70 23.14 -26.96
N ASN A 746 25.76 22.65 -27.57
CA ASN A 746 26.28 23.16 -28.86
C ASN A 746 25.22 23.13 -29.97
N GLY A 747 24.97 24.29 -30.56
CA GLY A 747 24.04 24.45 -31.68
C GLY A 747 22.57 24.24 -31.34
N LYS A 748 22.23 24.14 -30.01
CA LYS A 748 20.86 23.95 -29.54
C LYS A 748 20.29 25.25 -29.00
N SER A 749 18.95 25.26 -28.88
CA SER A 749 18.21 26.34 -28.26
C SER A 749 17.20 25.75 -27.28
N TRP A 750 16.74 26.55 -26.32
CA TRP A 750 15.70 26.17 -25.36
C TRP A 750 14.32 26.33 -25.97
N TYR A 751 13.50 25.31 -25.78
CA TYR A 751 12.08 25.27 -26.15
C TYR A 751 11.27 24.93 -24.91
N ARG A 752 10.26 25.75 -24.64
CA ARG A 752 9.35 25.50 -23.52
C ARG A 752 8.39 24.36 -23.83
N VAL A 753 8.38 23.36 -22.96
CA VAL A 753 7.46 22.20 -22.99
C VAL A 753 6.17 22.53 -22.24
N THR A 754 6.30 23.06 -21.01
CA THR A 754 5.18 23.42 -20.16
C THR A 754 5.52 24.60 -19.26
N ASP A 755 4.44 25.25 -18.80
CA ASP A 755 4.49 26.29 -17.78
C ASP A 755 3.16 26.21 -16.99
N THR A 756 3.24 26.21 -15.68
CA THR A 756 2.05 26.10 -14.82
C THR A 756 1.33 27.43 -14.58
N CYS A 757 1.85 28.54 -15.11
CA CYS A 757 1.25 29.85 -14.96
C CYS A 757 -0.15 29.96 -15.59
N PRO A 758 -1.02 30.85 -15.09
CA PRO A 758 -2.43 30.90 -15.52
C PRO A 758 -2.63 31.12 -17.01
N PHE A 759 -1.73 31.81 -17.71
CA PHE A 759 -1.85 32.04 -19.15
C PHE A 759 -1.76 30.73 -19.97
N ALA A 760 -1.11 29.70 -19.41
CA ALA A 760 -1.00 28.39 -20.06
C ALA A 760 -2.18 27.47 -19.77
N GLU A 761 -3.01 27.81 -18.78
CA GLU A 761 -4.19 27.02 -18.44
C GLU A 761 -5.23 27.07 -19.56
N GLY A 762 -5.58 25.95 -20.12
CA GLY A 762 -6.54 25.82 -21.22
C GLY A 762 -5.95 25.89 -22.62
N ALA A 763 -4.69 26.28 -22.79
CA ALA A 763 -3.99 26.34 -24.08
C ALA A 763 -2.85 25.33 -24.14
N ASN A 764 -3.14 24.04 -24.17
CA ASN A 764 -2.09 23.02 -24.27
C ASN A 764 -0.97 23.17 -23.21
N GLN A 765 -1.34 23.01 -21.98
CA GLN A 765 -0.53 23.17 -20.78
C GLN A 765 0.79 22.39 -20.83
N VAL A 766 0.85 21.30 -21.60
CA VAL A 766 2.08 20.57 -21.99
C VAL A 766 2.09 20.45 -23.50
N ALA A 767 3.12 20.94 -24.16
CA ALA A 767 3.28 20.87 -25.61
C ALA A 767 3.36 19.41 -26.08
N SER A 768 2.74 19.10 -27.21
CA SER A 768 3.00 17.83 -27.89
C SER A 768 4.43 17.84 -28.48
N PRO A 769 5.10 16.68 -28.60
CA PRO A 769 6.42 16.62 -29.21
C PRO A 769 6.46 17.31 -30.58
N GLY A 770 7.40 18.24 -30.75
CA GLY A 770 7.54 19.05 -31.95
C GLY A 770 6.75 20.35 -31.98
N SER A 771 5.86 20.58 -30.99
CA SER A 771 5.07 21.82 -30.86
C SER A 771 5.55 22.75 -29.73
N GLU A 772 6.71 22.46 -29.13
CA GLU A 772 7.28 23.24 -28.04
C GLU A 772 7.60 24.67 -28.51
N THR A 773 7.41 25.64 -27.64
CA THR A 773 7.60 27.05 -27.95
C THR A 773 9.08 27.40 -27.90
N PHE A 774 9.65 27.93 -29.01
CA PHE A 774 11.01 28.47 -29.04
C PHE A 774 11.15 29.62 -28.03
N ILE A 775 12.22 29.60 -27.24
CA ILE A 775 12.50 30.61 -26.21
C ILE A 775 13.80 31.36 -26.54
N GLY A 776 14.90 30.65 -26.87
CA GLY A 776 16.17 31.26 -27.17
C GLY A 776 17.38 30.42 -26.77
N GLY A 777 18.54 31.00 -26.76
CA GLY A 777 19.79 30.35 -26.37
C GLY A 777 20.17 30.63 -24.90
N GLU A 778 21.47 30.45 -24.61
CA GLU A 778 22.10 30.82 -23.34
C GLU A 778 21.84 32.30 -23.02
N PHE A 779 21.72 32.59 -21.70
CA PHE A 779 21.43 33.92 -21.13
C PHE A 779 20.06 34.53 -21.50
N THR A 780 19.20 33.78 -22.20
CA THR A 780 17.83 34.22 -22.41
C THR A 780 17.10 34.29 -21.05
N THR A 781 16.44 35.41 -20.80
CA THR A 781 15.64 35.57 -19.58
C THR A 781 14.21 35.07 -19.78
N TYR A 782 13.74 34.27 -18.86
CA TYR A 782 12.35 33.77 -18.82
C TYR A 782 11.64 34.20 -17.54
N GLY A 783 10.57 34.96 -17.67
CA GLY A 783 9.73 35.39 -16.52
C GLY A 783 8.77 34.28 -16.09
N LEU A 784 8.96 33.74 -14.90
CA LEU A 784 8.07 32.74 -14.31
C LEU A 784 7.19 33.36 -13.24
N CYS A 785 5.88 33.10 -13.32
CA CYS A 785 4.92 33.66 -12.38
C CYS A 785 5.15 33.20 -10.93
N ALA A 786 4.54 33.90 -9.99
CA ALA A 786 4.48 33.52 -8.59
C ALA A 786 4.00 32.07 -8.43
N ARG A 787 4.72 31.30 -7.62
CA ARG A 787 4.44 29.88 -7.36
C ARG A 787 4.23 29.10 -8.65
N GLY A 788 5.14 29.25 -9.60
CA GLY A 788 5.08 28.61 -10.91
C GLY A 788 6.23 27.64 -11.17
N LEU A 789 6.01 26.72 -12.11
CA LEU A 789 7.02 25.78 -12.62
C LEU A 789 7.03 25.82 -14.15
N ALA A 790 8.22 25.78 -14.75
CA ALA A 790 8.36 25.66 -16.18
C ALA A 790 9.40 24.60 -16.57
N VAL A 791 9.19 23.94 -17.72
CA VAL A 791 10.05 22.89 -18.25
C VAL A 791 10.48 23.26 -19.66
N PHE A 792 11.76 23.10 -19.93
CA PHE A 792 12.38 23.38 -21.23
C PHE A 792 13.21 22.19 -21.70
N ILE A 793 13.26 21.97 -23.00
CA ILE A 793 14.17 21.02 -23.64
C ILE A 793 15.11 21.76 -24.59
N ALA A 794 16.35 21.28 -24.68
CA ALA A 794 17.31 21.72 -25.64
C ALA A 794 17.24 20.86 -26.92
N LYS A 795 16.91 21.47 -28.07
CA LYS A 795 16.85 20.78 -29.36
C LYS A 795 17.33 21.63 -30.53
#